data_823c4c1c5112ddce8c7e5002ba2ec038
#
_entry.id   823c4c1c5112ddce8c7e5002ba2ec038
#
_cell.length_a   1.000
_cell.length_b   1.000
_cell.length_c   1.000
_cell.angle_alpha   90.00
_cell.angle_beta   90.00
_cell.angle_gamma   90.00
#
_symmetry.space_group_name_H-M   'P 1'
#
loop_
_entity.id
_entity.type
_entity.pdbx_description
1 polymer ?
#
loop_
_entity_poly.entity_id
_entity_poly.type
_entity_poly.pdbx_seq_one_letter_code
_entity_poly.pdbx_strand_id
1 'polypeptide(L)'
;MKYLRLLLFAAAALGAGLFFGTRINAFLSITLSDKALGEVSHKEHPVESAPLPFRMVDLGGVGIEADRADWGKDYSHNTRRFQKLFLSDAPFVNQTELERVFAKYRAYIDRMADLGFNAVEFQVFLELIDFDKLGDGYEVYSRDSVYRSRHEAVRKLYGKFFEYAREKGLRVILSTDMVALTPPLEEYMRTRLGNIDVESGEFWNIYEKGLEELFEIMPSVGGVMIRIGEAGPLYNRSDWDYRSELMVRSVASVKQMLRSFLEAAEKYDKYVIFRTWSVGVGEVGDMHTDPAVYDEILGDIYSENLLVSTKLTKGDFWNNVPNNPTLYTGRHKRIVELQARREFEAFNVIPNYLAPTYQSALASFMKENPNIEGVWVWTQAGGPIRQGPLMIYPFHGMWLWTDANVFSTAMIARDPGQPAETWTRKWVRETFGGDKEVEDGLTELLTLSHGTAVRGLTIPEFAREEVTGVGMEIPPVIYSYWDLVETSTSVMSLVYTTVKGDVDGAVADGFQAVEDVRRMKAILASVEGGIEKGREWIPGMKASLDYEENLFETLAYHKKFLLEYYEWLDLGGKDRKAEWENALDEYQAAKSVHMEKYGNNLSFPAYNFEMADTGAIQAKRTDVAVWAARALLVVLILFIARVLLIRSESKSGIKIPAFLSIFTFGMLEAFTSFGAPLFVLTTGVPVLLYFTGLRFLVFSGSRRSGYALSLIPVLALMGIVLSVVSVRGPYYFWYNIWTSGGFRLALAASAAFLLLSHFYLVYQLAGRTLRARALTGRMLFLTSSLVTLYSLVYVVFGIDNVMG
;
A
#
# COMPACT_ATOMS: atom_id res chain seq x y z
N MET A 1 -59.24 -4.25 -9.81
CA MET A 1 -58.98 -4.95 -8.53
C MET A 1 -57.83 -5.95 -8.59
N LYS A 2 -57.70 -6.82 -9.61
CA LYS A 2 -56.58 -7.81 -9.70
C LYS A 2 -55.22 -7.16 -9.85
N TYR A 3 -55.05 -6.14 -10.68
CA TYR A 3 -53.81 -5.43 -10.88
C TYR A 3 -53.33 -4.70 -9.61
N LEU A 4 -54.25 -4.07 -8.89
CA LEU A 4 -53.97 -3.34 -7.66
C LEU A 4 -53.46 -4.31 -6.57
N ARG A 5 -54.05 -5.52 -6.44
CA ARG A 5 -53.60 -6.52 -5.47
C ARG A 5 -52.19 -7.06 -5.78
N LEU A 6 -51.79 -7.10 -7.05
CA LEU A 6 -50.44 -7.57 -7.47
C LEU A 6 -49.38 -6.49 -7.30
N LEU A 7 -49.70 -5.25 -7.62
CA LEU A 7 -48.86 -4.11 -7.32
C LEU A 7 -48.64 -3.98 -5.80
N LEU A 8 -49.69 -4.14 -4.99
CA LEU A 8 -49.57 -4.13 -3.52
C LEU A 8 -48.70 -5.32 -3.02
N PHE A 9 -48.80 -6.49 -3.63
CA PHE A 9 -47.95 -7.64 -3.29
C PHE A 9 -46.50 -7.41 -3.64
N ALA A 10 -46.18 -6.92 -4.83
CA ALA A 10 -44.80 -6.62 -5.24
C ALA A 10 -44.20 -5.47 -4.40
N ALA A 11 -44.99 -4.43 -4.13
CA ALA A 11 -44.60 -3.32 -3.28
C ALA A 11 -44.32 -3.77 -1.82
N ALA A 12 -45.17 -4.66 -1.27
CA ALA A 12 -44.97 -5.21 0.06
C ALA A 12 -43.72 -6.08 0.15
N ALA A 13 -43.45 -6.90 -0.86
CA ALA A 13 -42.25 -7.73 -0.90
C ALA A 13 -40.97 -6.90 -1.02
N LEU A 14 -40.97 -5.88 -1.90
CA LEU A 14 -39.84 -4.95 -2.05
C LEU A 14 -39.66 -4.12 -0.79
N GLY A 15 -40.73 -3.55 -0.23
CA GLY A 15 -40.70 -2.77 1.00
C GLY A 15 -40.20 -3.56 2.21
N ALA A 16 -40.59 -4.84 2.34
CA ALA A 16 -40.07 -5.72 3.36
C ALA A 16 -38.54 -5.97 3.16
N GLY A 17 -38.12 -6.23 1.93
CA GLY A 17 -36.69 -6.43 1.61
C GLY A 17 -35.86 -5.18 1.90
N LEU A 18 -36.32 -3.99 1.48
CA LEU A 18 -35.68 -2.72 1.78
C LEU A 18 -35.58 -2.46 3.29
N PHE A 19 -36.69 -2.67 4.01
CA PHE A 19 -36.73 -2.47 5.47
C PHE A 19 -35.71 -3.32 6.20
N PHE A 20 -35.67 -4.62 5.92
CA PHE A 20 -34.71 -5.53 6.55
C PHE A 20 -33.29 -5.21 6.13
N GLY A 21 -33.05 -4.95 4.85
CA GLY A 21 -31.72 -4.60 4.35
C GLY A 21 -31.17 -3.29 4.94
N THR A 22 -32.03 -2.26 5.05
CA THR A 22 -31.64 -0.98 5.67
C THR A 22 -31.29 -1.16 7.15
N ARG A 23 -32.06 -1.98 7.89
CA ARG A 23 -31.76 -2.29 9.30
C ARG A 23 -30.43 -3.02 9.47
N ILE A 24 -30.13 -3.99 8.61
CA ILE A 24 -28.88 -4.72 8.65
C ILE A 24 -27.73 -3.78 8.25
N ASN A 25 -27.91 -2.95 7.23
CA ASN A 25 -26.88 -1.98 6.83
C ASN A 25 -26.61 -0.93 7.92
N ALA A 26 -27.63 -0.43 8.61
CA ALA A 26 -27.48 0.47 9.75
C ALA A 26 -26.71 -0.23 10.90
N PHE A 27 -27.07 -1.48 11.22
CA PHE A 27 -26.36 -2.27 12.23
C PHE A 27 -24.87 -2.45 11.86
N LEU A 28 -24.56 -2.79 10.60
CA LEU A 28 -23.18 -2.93 10.12
C LEU A 28 -22.41 -1.63 10.21
N SER A 29 -23.05 -0.50 9.90
CA SER A 29 -22.44 0.82 9.99
C SER A 29 -22.05 1.19 11.43
N ILE A 30 -22.94 0.93 12.38
CA ILE A 30 -22.68 1.14 13.81
C ILE A 30 -21.53 0.25 14.29
N THR A 31 -21.48 -1.01 13.87
CA THR A 31 -20.40 -1.94 14.25
C THR A 31 -19.03 -1.54 13.70
N LEU A 32 -18.99 -0.85 12.55
CA LEU A 32 -17.77 -0.34 11.97
C LEU A 32 -17.28 0.95 12.67
N SER A 33 -18.21 1.81 13.11
CA SER A 33 -17.87 3.07 13.79
C SER A 33 -17.45 2.92 15.26
N ASP A 34 -17.92 1.86 15.94
CA ASP A 34 -17.66 1.65 17.38
C ASP A 34 -16.27 1.05 17.70
N LYS A 35 -15.46 0.71 16.70
CA LYS A 35 -14.06 0.33 16.88
C LYS A 35 -13.11 1.54 16.87
N ALA A 36 -13.44 2.59 17.61
CA ALA A 36 -12.48 3.64 17.88
C ALA A 36 -11.34 3.06 18.72
N LEU A 37 -10.17 2.97 18.13
CA LEU A 37 -8.93 2.65 18.86
C LEU A 37 -8.73 3.78 19.89
N GLY A 38 -8.52 3.37 21.14
CA GLY A 38 -8.31 4.29 22.23
C GLY A 38 -7.17 5.28 21.91
N GLU A 39 -7.36 6.53 22.29
CA GLU A 39 -6.35 7.56 22.19
C GLU A 39 -5.02 7.04 22.75
N VAL A 40 -4.00 6.99 21.93
CA VAL A 40 -2.62 6.76 22.37
C VAL A 40 -2.19 8.03 23.09
N SER A 41 -2.41 8.05 24.39
CA SER A 41 -1.89 9.11 25.26
C SER A 41 -0.36 9.04 25.25
N HIS A 42 0.27 9.95 24.56
CA HIS A 42 1.72 10.16 24.62
C HIS A 42 2.09 10.72 25.99
N LYS A 43 2.25 9.85 26.98
CA LYS A 43 2.94 10.21 28.22
C LYS A 43 4.43 10.04 27.98
N GLU A 44 5.13 11.16 27.95
CA GLU A 44 6.59 11.18 27.97
C GLU A 44 7.08 10.49 29.26
N HIS A 45 7.76 9.37 29.09
CA HIS A 45 8.52 8.75 30.17
C HIS A 45 10.00 8.88 29.85
N PRO A 46 10.82 9.54 30.69
CA PRO A 46 12.26 9.55 30.52
C PRO A 46 12.78 8.12 30.59
N VAL A 47 13.46 7.67 29.56
CA VAL A 47 14.17 6.40 29.52
C VAL A 47 15.64 6.69 29.82
N GLU A 48 16.17 6.19 30.92
CA GLU A 48 17.62 6.10 31.13
C GLU A 48 18.14 5.05 30.15
N SER A 49 18.71 5.50 29.04
CA SER A 49 19.20 4.58 28.00
C SER A 49 20.55 5.02 27.46
N ALA A 50 21.42 4.02 27.25
CA ALA A 50 22.69 4.22 26.58
C ALA A 50 22.48 4.55 25.08
N PRO A 51 23.45 5.20 24.42
CA PRO A 51 23.41 5.39 22.97
C PRO A 51 23.21 4.07 22.23
N LEU A 52 22.38 4.06 21.19
CA LEU A 52 22.24 2.89 20.34
C LEU A 52 23.57 2.62 19.61
N PRO A 53 24.18 1.44 19.75
CA PRO A 53 25.52 1.17 19.22
C PRO A 53 25.58 1.14 17.70
N PHE A 54 24.48 0.79 17.01
CA PHE A 54 24.42 0.67 15.55
C PHE A 54 23.52 1.77 14.95
N ARG A 55 24.13 2.68 14.19
CA ARG A 55 23.41 3.80 13.56
C ARG A 55 23.76 3.84 12.08
N MET A 56 22.89 3.26 11.26
CA MET A 56 23.09 3.10 9.83
C MET A 56 22.25 4.13 9.05
N VAL A 57 22.79 4.56 7.94
CA VAL A 57 22.12 5.41 6.95
C VAL A 57 22.29 4.79 5.57
N ASP A 58 21.38 5.06 4.66
CA ASP A 58 21.53 4.75 3.25
C ASP A 58 22.38 5.79 2.50
N LEU A 59 22.57 5.66 1.20
CA LEU A 59 23.34 6.62 0.40
C LEU A 59 22.58 7.92 0.07
N GLY A 60 21.32 8.04 0.46
CA GLY A 60 20.49 9.20 0.12
C GLY A 60 20.39 9.43 -1.39
N GLY A 61 20.43 10.70 -1.78
CA GLY A 61 20.36 11.12 -3.18
C GLY A 61 21.70 11.11 -3.94
N VAL A 62 22.78 10.57 -3.35
CA VAL A 62 24.09 10.52 -4.01
C VAL A 62 24.00 9.78 -5.35
N GLY A 63 24.43 10.44 -6.42
CA GLY A 63 24.43 9.87 -7.77
C GLY A 63 23.07 9.87 -8.49
N ILE A 64 22.02 10.38 -7.85
CA ILE A 64 20.73 10.62 -8.48
C ILE A 64 20.63 12.11 -8.86
N GLU A 65 19.99 12.40 -10.00
CA GLU A 65 19.65 13.76 -10.42
C GLU A 65 18.19 13.78 -10.87
N ALA A 66 17.45 14.79 -10.42
CA ALA A 66 16.11 15.02 -10.91
C ALA A 66 16.15 15.55 -12.34
N ASP A 67 15.51 14.84 -13.25
CA ASP A 67 15.40 15.23 -14.66
C ASP A 67 13.96 14.96 -15.13
N ARG A 68 13.38 15.91 -15.86
CA ARG A 68 12.05 15.75 -16.45
C ARG A 68 11.97 14.52 -17.39
N ALA A 69 13.06 14.17 -18.03
CA ALA A 69 13.14 12.97 -18.88
C ALA A 69 12.96 11.65 -18.10
N ASP A 70 13.08 11.71 -16.80
CA ASP A 70 12.91 10.56 -15.92
C ASP A 70 11.50 10.46 -15.30
N TRP A 71 10.61 11.40 -15.60
CA TRP A 71 9.22 11.35 -15.13
C TRP A 71 8.54 10.06 -15.63
N GLY A 72 7.78 9.43 -14.76
CA GLY A 72 7.14 8.14 -15.03
C GLY A 72 8.05 6.91 -14.91
N LYS A 73 9.34 7.11 -14.62
CA LYS A 73 10.27 6.01 -14.37
C LYS A 73 10.33 5.69 -12.87
N ASP A 74 10.54 4.41 -12.56
CA ASP A 74 10.70 3.97 -11.20
C ASP A 74 12.10 4.35 -10.66
N TYR A 75 12.11 5.06 -9.53
CA TYR A 75 13.30 5.33 -8.73
C TYR A 75 13.30 4.51 -7.44
N SER A 76 12.69 3.34 -7.46
CA SER A 76 12.74 2.45 -6.32
C SER A 76 14.18 2.24 -5.86
N HIS A 77 14.33 2.03 -4.58
CA HIS A 77 15.60 1.94 -3.89
C HIS A 77 16.59 0.92 -4.49
N ASN A 78 16.12 -0.05 -5.26
CA ASN A 78 16.95 -1.13 -5.74
C ASN A 78 17.66 -0.84 -7.08
N THR A 79 17.26 0.18 -7.84
CA THR A 79 17.55 0.08 -9.27
C THR A 79 18.24 1.28 -9.89
N ARG A 80 18.33 2.45 -9.24
CA ARG A 80 18.74 3.65 -9.98
C ARG A 80 19.83 4.50 -9.39
N ARG A 81 20.38 4.12 -8.23
CA ARG A 81 21.56 4.79 -7.72
C ARG A 81 22.72 4.59 -8.69
N PHE A 82 23.44 5.66 -8.93
CA PHE A 82 24.60 5.63 -9.81
C PHE A 82 24.34 5.24 -11.27
N GLN A 83 23.10 5.34 -11.76
CA GLN A 83 22.74 4.91 -13.11
C GLN A 83 23.65 5.47 -14.21
N LYS A 84 24.06 6.75 -14.10
CA LYS A 84 24.97 7.39 -15.06
C LYS A 84 26.43 7.01 -14.88
N LEU A 85 26.79 6.39 -13.75
CA LEU A 85 28.13 5.90 -13.47
C LEU A 85 28.51 4.67 -14.27
N PHE A 86 27.56 3.81 -14.52
CA PHE A 86 27.83 2.54 -15.14
C PHE A 86 27.56 2.60 -16.65
N LEU A 87 28.35 1.89 -17.41
CA LEU A 87 28.24 1.75 -18.87
C LEU A 87 28.00 0.29 -19.22
N SER A 88 27.27 0.05 -20.31
CA SER A 88 27.01 -1.29 -20.84
C SER A 88 28.30 -2.02 -21.22
N ASP A 89 29.20 -1.26 -21.85
CA ASP A 89 30.45 -1.75 -22.42
C ASP A 89 31.68 -1.24 -21.65
N ALA A 90 32.80 -1.86 -21.88
CA ALA A 90 34.06 -1.40 -21.31
C ALA A 90 34.34 0.07 -21.63
N PRO A 91 34.78 0.85 -20.65
CA PRO A 91 35.36 0.46 -19.36
C PRO A 91 34.36 0.23 -18.23
N PHE A 92 33.05 0.05 -18.49
CA PHE A 92 31.93 -0.19 -17.59
C PHE A 92 31.66 0.90 -16.55
N VAL A 93 32.60 1.79 -16.31
CA VAL A 93 32.48 2.94 -15.38
C VAL A 93 32.83 4.23 -16.11
N ASN A 94 31.92 5.19 -16.08
CA ASN A 94 32.13 6.54 -16.61
C ASN A 94 33.00 7.36 -15.65
N GLN A 95 34.26 7.58 -16.00
CA GLN A 95 35.21 8.28 -15.14
C GLN A 95 34.87 9.74 -14.87
N THR A 96 34.32 10.45 -15.85
CA THR A 96 33.90 11.87 -15.68
C THR A 96 32.78 11.97 -14.66
N GLU A 97 31.80 11.08 -14.77
CA GLU A 97 30.66 11.01 -13.85
C GLU A 97 31.12 10.54 -12.46
N LEU A 98 32.08 9.62 -12.39
CA LEU A 98 32.65 9.14 -11.13
C LEU A 98 33.21 10.27 -10.28
N GLU A 99 33.96 11.18 -10.84
CA GLU A 99 34.56 12.30 -10.08
C GLU A 99 33.47 13.21 -9.49
N ARG A 100 32.46 13.50 -10.29
CA ARG A 100 31.30 14.31 -9.87
C ARG A 100 30.50 13.64 -8.73
N VAL A 101 30.18 12.38 -8.90
CA VAL A 101 29.40 11.60 -7.92
C VAL A 101 30.24 11.39 -6.65
N PHE A 102 31.54 11.12 -6.78
CA PHE A 102 32.42 10.92 -5.62
C PHE A 102 32.58 12.20 -4.79
N ALA A 103 32.58 13.37 -5.42
CA ALA A 103 32.60 14.63 -4.69
C ALA A 103 31.32 14.82 -3.84
N LYS A 104 30.14 14.54 -4.41
CA LYS A 104 28.87 14.55 -3.67
C LYS A 104 28.83 13.49 -2.56
N TYR A 105 29.34 12.30 -2.87
CA TYR A 105 29.44 11.23 -1.89
C TYR A 105 30.28 11.61 -0.67
N ARG A 106 31.46 12.23 -0.89
CA ARG A 106 32.31 12.70 0.23
C ARG A 106 31.57 13.68 1.12
N ALA A 107 30.93 14.68 0.52
CA ALA A 107 30.15 15.67 1.28
C ALA A 107 29.03 15.03 2.09
N TYR A 108 28.36 14.02 1.50
CA TYR A 108 27.31 13.26 2.19
C TYR A 108 27.87 12.44 3.36
N ILE A 109 28.95 11.68 3.15
CA ILE A 109 29.57 10.85 4.19
C ILE A 109 30.14 11.71 5.33
N ASP A 110 30.77 12.83 5.01
CA ASP A 110 31.25 13.79 6.03
C ASP A 110 30.08 14.26 6.90
N ARG A 111 28.96 14.67 6.29
CA ARG A 111 27.74 15.08 7.03
C ARG A 111 27.20 13.94 7.91
N MET A 112 27.12 12.72 7.38
CA MET A 112 26.59 11.57 8.14
C MET A 112 27.51 11.19 9.30
N ALA A 113 28.82 11.24 9.10
CA ALA A 113 29.79 11.01 10.17
C ALA A 113 29.69 12.09 11.28
N ASP A 114 29.55 13.35 10.91
CA ASP A 114 29.38 14.47 11.87
C ASP A 114 28.10 14.32 12.68
N LEU A 115 27.03 13.80 12.08
CA LEU A 115 25.78 13.47 12.78
C LEU A 115 25.93 12.24 13.70
N GLY A 116 27.00 11.49 13.55
CA GLY A 116 27.32 10.33 14.40
C GLY A 116 26.74 9.01 13.89
N PHE A 117 26.38 8.92 12.61
CA PHE A 117 26.18 7.63 11.97
C PHE A 117 27.51 6.86 11.94
N ASN A 118 27.45 5.55 12.10
CA ASN A 118 28.63 4.67 12.12
C ASN A 118 28.52 3.47 11.18
N ALA A 119 27.49 3.46 10.33
CA ALA A 119 27.35 2.51 9.22
C ALA A 119 26.62 3.16 8.03
N VAL A 120 26.95 2.71 6.83
CA VAL A 120 26.33 3.14 5.58
C VAL A 120 26.01 1.93 4.70
N GLU A 121 24.82 1.93 4.10
CA GLU A 121 24.32 0.85 3.24
C GLU A 121 24.61 1.14 1.77
N PHE A 122 25.06 0.11 1.05
CA PHE A 122 25.30 0.10 -0.39
C PHE A 122 24.58 -1.04 -1.07
N GLN A 123 23.81 -0.74 -2.10
CA GLN A 123 23.14 -1.75 -2.93
C GLN A 123 24.10 -2.29 -3.99
N VAL A 124 24.84 -3.30 -3.63
CA VAL A 124 25.77 -4.03 -4.49
C VAL A 124 26.08 -5.37 -3.84
N PHE A 125 26.21 -6.42 -4.62
CA PHE A 125 26.56 -7.75 -4.11
C PHE A 125 27.25 -8.62 -5.16
N LEU A 126 26.49 -9.24 -6.10
CA LEU A 126 27.04 -10.19 -7.08
C LEU A 126 28.13 -9.60 -7.96
N GLU A 127 28.09 -8.31 -8.25
CA GLU A 127 29.09 -7.63 -9.07
C GLU A 127 30.45 -7.51 -8.41
N LEU A 128 30.55 -7.92 -7.17
CA LEU A 128 31.81 -7.93 -6.44
C LEU A 128 32.41 -9.34 -6.31
N ILE A 129 31.70 -10.39 -6.77
CA ILE A 129 32.03 -11.78 -6.47
C ILE A 129 32.25 -12.56 -7.76
N ASP A 130 33.40 -13.24 -7.88
CA ASP A 130 33.70 -14.11 -9.01
C ASP A 130 33.41 -15.59 -8.73
N PHE A 131 33.14 -15.96 -7.48
CA PHE A 131 32.92 -17.32 -7.00
C PHE A 131 34.14 -18.25 -7.21
N ASP A 132 35.37 -17.74 -7.18
CA ASP A 132 36.60 -18.51 -7.37
C ASP A 132 36.89 -19.47 -6.20
N LYS A 133 36.28 -19.28 -5.03
CA LYS A 133 36.44 -20.14 -3.85
C LYS A 133 35.64 -21.43 -3.88
N LEU A 134 34.84 -21.68 -4.89
CA LEU A 134 34.07 -22.94 -4.99
C LEU A 134 34.97 -24.18 -5.08
N GLY A 135 36.17 -24.05 -5.64
CA GLY A 135 37.25 -25.01 -5.48
C GLY A 135 37.06 -26.35 -6.19
N ASP A 136 36.05 -26.48 -7.02
CA ASP A 136 35.67 -27.72 -7.70
C ASP A 136 36.21 -27.83 -9.14
N GLY A 137 37.08 -26.88 -9.53
CA GLY A 137 37.68 -26.81 -10.86
C GLY A 137 36.76 -26.23 -11.93
N TYR A 138 35.57 -25.74 -11.55
CA TYR A 138 34.64 -25.08 -12.44
C TYR A 138 34.64 -23.57 -12.21
N GLU A 139 34.72 -22.80 -13.28
CA GLU A 139 34.64 -21.33 -13.23
C GLU A 139 33.22 -20.91 -13.50
N VAL A 140 32.55 -20.25 -12.54
CA VAL A 140 31.20 -19.63 -12.75
C VAL A 140 31.30 -18.59 -13.85
N TYR A 141 32.29 -17.74 -13.77
CA TYR A 141 32.61 -16.77 -14.80
C TYR A 141 33.99 -17.08 -15.40
N SER A 142 34.06 -17.40 -16.67
CA SER A 142 35.32 -17.62 -17.35
C SER A 142 36.21 -16.37 -17.30
N ARG A 143 37.53 -16.53 -17.34
CA ARG A 143 38.51 -15.43 -17.16
C ARG A 143 38.34 -14.30 -18.18
N ASP A 144 37.88 -14.59 -19.37
CA ASP A 144 37.65 -13.66 -20.47
C ASP A 144 36.18 -13.17 -20.55
N SER A 145 35.34 -13.55 -19.59
CA SER A 145 33.96 -13.16 -19.59
C SER A 145 33.74 -11.68 -19.31
N VAL A 146 32.68 -11.14 -19.85
CA VAL A 146 32.23 -9.76 -19.57
C VAL A 146 31.95 -9.54 -18.10
N TYR A 147 31.50 -10.57 -17.37
CA TYR A 147 31.20 -10.47 -15.93
C TYR A 147 32.47 -10.17 -15.14
N ARG A 148 33.57 -10.90 -15.36
CA ARG A 148 34.82 -10.62 -14.65
C ARG A 148 35.35 -9.21 -14.91
N SER A 149 35.25 -8.76 -16.14
CA SER A 149 35.66 -7.39 -16.50
C SER A 149 34.80 -6.34 -15.83
N ARG A 150 33.49 -6.60 -15.71
CA ARG A 150 32.56 -5.75 -14.94
C ARG A 150 32.88 -5.76 -13.46
N HIS A 151 33.08 -6.95 -12.86
CA HIS A 151 33.41 -7.10 -11.45
C HIS A 151 34.73 -6.38 -11.10
N GLU A 152 35.75 -6.47 -11.91
CA GLU A 152 37.01 -5.73 -11.70
C GLU A 152 36.75 -4.20 -11.69
N ALA A 153 36.02 -3.70 -12.68
CA ALA A 153 35.71 -2.27 -12.78
C ALA A 153 34.84 -1.79 -11.59
N VAL A 154 33.86 -2.60 -11.17
CA VAL A 154 32.97 -2.31 -10.05
C VAL A 154 33.70 -2.37 -8.71
N ARG A 155 34.56 -3.38 -8.48
CA ARG A 155 35.43 -3.46 -7.29
C ARG A 155 36.34 -2.26 -7.17
N LYS A 156 36.95 -1.84 -8.27
CA LYS A 156 37.78 -0.63 -8.28
C LYS A 156 37.00 0.63 -7.97
N LEU A 157 35.77 0.74 -8.51
CA LEU A 157 34.87 1.84 -8.24
C LEU A 157 34.50 1.88 -6.75
N TYR A 158 33.87 0.81 -6.26
CA TYR A 158 33.36 0.76 -4.89
C TYR A 158 34.48 0.73 -3.85
N GLY A 159 35.67 0.19 -4.18
CA GLY A 159 36.84 0.28 -3.30
C GLY A 159 37.09 1.71 -2.84
N LYS A 160 37.05 2.69 -3.76
CA LYS A 160 37.18 4.12 -3.44
C LYS A 160 36.13 4.61 -2.44
N PHE A 161 34.89 4.22 -2.64
CA PHE A 161 33.77 4.65 -1.80
C PHE A 161 33.86 4.00 -0.41
N PHE A 162 34.14 2.72 -0.35
CA PHE A 162 34.22 1.96 0.91
C PHE A 162 35.40 2.43 1.77
N GLU A 163 36.55 2.65 1.17
CA GLU A 163 37.74 3.19 1.89
C GLU A 163 37.41 4.55 2.51
N TYR A 164 36.80 5.47 1.76
CA TYR A 164 36.44 6.77 2.28
C TYR A 164 35.42 6.69 3.43
N ALA A 165 34.39 5.84 3.32
CA ALA A 165 33.44 5.63 4.41
C ALA A 165 34.15 5.10 5.66
N ARG A 166 35.03 4.11 5.49
CA ARG A 166 35.82 3.53 6.58
C ARG A 166 36.76 4.56 7.23
N GLU A 167 37.40 5.40 6.46
CA GLU A 167 38.27 6.50 6.97
C GLU A 167 37.47 7.48 7.83
N LYS A 168 36.20 7.68 7.54
CA LYS A 168 35.28 8.51 8.33
C LYS A 168 34.61 7.76 9.48
N GLY A 169 34.97 6.51 9.72
CA GLY A 169 34.45 5.70 10.81
C GLY A 169 33.11 5.01 10.52
N LEU A 170 32.65 4.99 9.26
CA LEU A 170 31.43 4.31 8.89
C LEU A 170 31.71 2.88 8.40
N ARG A 171 31.04 1.92 9.00
CA ARG A 171 31.04 0.53 8.55
C ARG A 171 30.24 0.40 7.26
N VAL A 172 30.79 -0.28 6.26
CA VAL A 172 30.14 -0.50 4.97
C VAL A 172 29.28 -1.76 5.03
N ILE A 173 28.00 -1.65 4.76
CA ILE A 173 27.04 -2.75 4.69
C ILE A 173 26.56 -2.88 3.25
N LEU A 174 26.71 -4.05 2.65
CA LEU A 174 26.19 -4.32 1.31
C LEU A 174 24.78 -4.89 1.40
N SER A 175 23.84 -4.39 0.60
CA SER A 175 22.46 -4.90 0.58
C SER A 175 22.13 -5.60 -0.73
N THR A 176 21.33 -6.66 -0.62
CA THR A 176 20.84 -7.44 -1.76
C THR A 176 19.50 -8.10 -1.46
N ASP A 177 18.78 -8.44 -2.53
CA ASP A 177 17.61 -9.30 -2.46
C ASP A 177 18.01 -10.75 -2.79
N MET A 178 17.52 -11.70 -2.01
CA MET A 178 17.80 -13.12 -2.23
C MET A 178 16.56 -13.84 -2.79
N VAL A 179 16.77 -14.69 -3.80
CA VAL A 179 18.03 -15.27 -4.34
C VAL A 179 18.56 -14.38 -5.46
N ALA A 180 19.78 -13.87 -5.32
CA ALA A 180 20.44 -13.06 -6.34
C ALA A 180 21.14 -13.95 -7.38
N LEU A 181 20.90 -13.71 -8.65
CA LEU A 181 21.34 -14.58 -9.77
C LEU A 181 21.91 -13.78 -10.94
N THR A 182 22.79 -14.44 -11.67
CA THR A 182 23.15 -14.15 -13.05
C THR A 182 22.97 -15.41 -13.89
N PRO A 183 22.78 -15.32 -15.23
CA PRO A 183 22.66 -16.52 -16.05
C PRO A 183 23.82 -17.53 -15.89
N PRO A 184 25.09 -17.14 -15.84
CA PRO A 184 26.18 -18.08 -15.61
C PRO A 184 26.13 -18.74 -14.21
N LEU A 185 25.78 -17.99 -13.18
CA LEU A 185 25.66 -18.54 -11.82
C LEU A 185 24.51 -19.54 -11.73
N GLU A 186 23.38 -19.23 -12.35
CA GLU A 186 22.24 -20.14 -12.41
C GLU A 186 22.58 -21.42 -13.20
N GLU A 187 23.28 -21.30 -14.33
CA GLU A 187 23.74 -22.45 -15.10
C GLU A 187 24.70 -23.33 -14.31
N TYR A 188 25.63 -22.71 -13.58
CA TYR A 188 26.53 -23.42 -12.66
C TYR A 188 25.72 -24.22 -11.63
N MET A 189 24.78 -23.57 -10.94
CA MET A 189 23.95 -24.21 -9.93
C MET A 189 23.17 -25.40 -10.50
N ARG A 190 22.53 -25.24 -11.65
CA ARG A 190 21.79 -26.31 -12.31
C ARG A 190 22.68 -27.46 -12.74
N THR A 191 23.89 -27.17 -13.20
CA THR A 191 24.86 -28.19 -13.64
C THR A 191 25.41 -28.99 -12.45
N ARG A 192 25.69 -28.31 -11.33
CA ARG A 192 26.32 -28.95 -10.16
C ARG A 192 25.32 -29.60 -9.22
N LEU A 193 24.18 -29.01 -9.02
CA LEU A 193 23.14 -29.45 -8.07
C LEU A 193 22.03 -30.26 -8.77
N GLY A 194 21.96 -30.21 -10.08
CA GLY A 194 20.86 -30.79 -10.87
C GLY A 194 19.54 -30.03 -10.74
N ASN A 195 19.22 -29.54 -9.55
CA ASN A 195 18.04 -28.72 -9.27
C ASN A 195 18.40 -27.60 -8.31
N ILE A 196 17.75 -26.46 -8.44
CA ILE A 196 17.87 -25.35 -7.48
C ILE A 196 16.89 -25.64 -6.33
N ASP A 197 17.46 -26.01 -5.19
CA ASP A 197 16.73 -26.30 -3.97
C ASP A 197 17.22 -25.38 -2.84
N VAL A 198 16.43 -24.33 -2.54
CA VAL A 198 16.76 -23.34 -1.51
C VAL A 198 16.63 -23.87 -0.07
N GLU A 199 16.16 -25.10 0.13
CA GLU A 199 16.19 -25.78 1.43
C GLU A 199 17.48 -26.62 1.62
N SER A 200 18.28 -26.78 0.56
CA SER A 200 19.52 -27.52 0.59
C SER A 200 20.70 -26.67 1.07
N GLY A 201 21.51 -27.22 2.01
CA GLY A 201 22.76 -26.58 2.41
C GLY A 201 23.79 -26.47 1.27
N GLU A 202 23.79 -27.44 0.32
CA GLU A 202 24.69 -27.41 -0.84
C GLU A 202 24.42 -26.17 -1.73
N PHE A 203 23.16 -25.75 -1.87
CA PHE A 203 22.80 -24.56 -2.58
C PHE A 203 23.40 -23.31 -1.89
N TRP A 204 23.23 -23.18 -0.58
CA TRP A 204 23.70 -22.02 0.17
C TRP A 204 25.21 -21.99 0.36
N ASN A 205 25.88 -23.14 0.33
CA ASN A 205 27.35 -23.18 0.34
C ASN A 205 27.99 -22.43 -0.83
N ILE A 206 27.28 -22.31 -1.97
CA ILE A 206 27.74 -21.49 -3.10
C ILE A 206 27.84 -20.02 -2.68
N TYR A 207 26.79 -19.47 -2.04
CA TYR A 207 26.80 -18.10 -1.54
C TYR A 207 27.74 -17.91 -0.36
N GLU A 208 27.86 -18.89 0.53
CA GLU A 208 28.86 -18.89 1.61
C GLU A 208 30.27 -18.71 1.08
N LYS A 209 30.68 -19.50 0.08
CA LYS A 209 32.00 -19.36 -0.57
C LYS A 209 32.16 -18.04 -1.32
N GLY A 210 31.09 -17.52 -1.93
CA GLY A 210 31.06 -16.18 -2.50
C GLY A 210 31.27 -15.09 -1.45
N LEU A 211 30.65 -15.19 -0.28
CA LEU A 211 30.85 -14.28 0.84
C LEU A 211 32.29 -14.36 1.40
N GLU A 212 32.84 -15.55 1.57
CA GLU A 212 34.22 -15.70 1.98
C GLU A 212 35.18 -15.02 1.01
N GLU A 213 34.95 -15.16 -0.30
CA GLU A 213 35.70 -14.46 -1.33
C GLU A 213 35.55 -12.94 -1.19
N LEU A 214 34.35 -12.45 -1.10
CA LEU A 214 34.06 -11.03 -0.96
C LEU A 214 34.79 -10.40 0.22
N PHE A 215 34.74 -11.03 1.40
CA PHE A 215 35.35 -10.49 2.60
C PHE A 215 36.88 -10.49 2.53
N GLU A 216 37.47 -11.39 1.76
CA GLU A 216 38.95 -11.41 1.51
C GLU A 216 39.37 -10.32 0.53
N ILE A 217 38.65 -10.19 -0.61
CA ILE A 217 39.06 -9.24 -1.67
C ILE A 217 38.65 -7.80 -1.35
N MET A 218 37.61 -7.61 -0.51
CA MET A 218 37.15 -6.31 -0.09
C MET A 218 37.01 -6.22 1.46
N PRO A 219 38.14 -6.21 2.20
CA PRO A 219 38.11 -6.26 3.66
C PRO A 219 37.47 -5.04 4.32
N SER A 220 37.29 -3.94 3.59
CA SER A 220 36.55 -2.75 4.02
C SER A 220 35.04 -2.99 4.17
N VAL A 221 34.50 -4.06 3.59
CA VAL A 221 33.09 -4.46 3.79
C VAL A 221 32.92 -4.96 5.22
N GLY A 222 32.00 -4.35 5.96
CA GLY A 222 31.68 -4.65 7.36
C GLY A 222 30.57 -5.67 7.55
N GLY A 223 29.79 -5.96 6.50
CA GLY A 223 28.70 -6.94 6.54
C GLY A 223 27.82 -6.90 5.32
N VAL A 224 26.83 -7.80 5.31
CA VAL A 224 25.82 -7.90 4.26
C VAL A 224 24.42 -7.80 4.87
N MET A 225 23.52 -7.15 4.14
CA MET A 225 22.11 -7.05 4.49
C MET A 225 21.25 -7.77 3.46
N ILE A 226 20.33 -8.60 3.91
CA ILE A 226 19.56 -9.51 3.07
C ILE A 226 18.08 -9.21 3.21
N ARG A 227 17.38 -9.12 2.06
CA ARG A 227 15.93 -9.09 1.96
C ARG A 227 15.43 -10.24 1.09
N ILE A 228 14.27 -10.81 1.42
CA ILE A 228 13.68 -11.95 0.71
C ILE A 228 12.28 -11.68 0.17
N GLY A 229 11.66 -10.57 0.53
CA GLY A 229 10.25 -10.26 0.19
C GLY A 229 10.04 -9.58 -1.16
N GLU A 230 11.10 -9.26 -1.88
CA GLU A 230 11.02 -8.59 -3.19
C GLU A 230 11.97 -9.25 -4.19
N ALA A 231 11.67 -9.08 -5.47
CA ALA A 231 12.46 -9.64 -6.56
C ALA A 231 12.42 -8.73 -7.80
N GLY A 232 13.36 -8.97 -8.70
CA GLY A 232 13.43 -8.28 -9.98
C GLY A 232 14.86 -7.97 -10.42
N PRO A 233 15.01 -7.06 -11.39
CA PRO A 233 16.32 -6.57 -11.78
C PRO A 233 17.00 -5.89 -10.58
N LEU A 234 18.20 -6.33 -10.21
CA LEU A 234 18.98 -5.69 -9.14
C LEU A 234 19.47 -4.30 -9.55
N TYR A 235 19.65 -4.11 -10.85
CA TYR A 235 19.98 -2.83 -11.43
C TYR A 235 19.04 -2.51 -12.57
N ASN A 236 18.52 -1.30 -12.62
CA ASN A 236 17.69 -0.84 -13.73
C ASN A 236 18.57 -0.53 -14.97
N ARG A 237 19.15 -1.57 -15.52
CA ARG A 237 19.97 -1.55 -16.72
C ARG A 237 19.51 -2.68 -17.62
N SER A 238 19.10 -2.33 -18.82
CA SER A 238 18.59 -3.30 -19.80
C SER A 238 19.65 -4.29 -20.30
N ASP A 239 20.90 -3.96 -20.12
CA ASP A 239 22.07 -4.67 -20.66
C ASP A 239 22.91 -5.39 -19.59
N TRP A 240 22.54 -5.25 -18.31
CA TRP A 240 23.11 -6.03 -17.20
C TRP A 240 22.04 -6.95 -16.65
N ASP A 241 22.33 -8.22 -16.61
CA ASP A 241 21.40 -9.31 -16.35
C ASP A 241 21.46 -9.86 -14.91
N TYR A 242 21.87 -9.02 -13.96
CA TYR A 242 21.80 -9.33 -12.53
C TYR A 242 20.35 -9.20 -12.06
N ARG A 243 19.83 -10.24 -11.43
CA ARG A 243 18.46 -10.27 -10.94
C ARG A 243 18.35 -10.97 -9.61
N SER A 244 17.24 -10.81 -8.95
CA SER A 244 16.81 -11.63 -7.82
C SER A 244 15.50 -12.34 -8.12
N GLU A 245 15.28 -13.48 -7.44
CA GLU A 245 14.04 -14.27 -7.56
C GLU A 245 13.48 -14.59 -6.18
N LEU A 246 12.13 -14.54 -6.06
CA LEU A 246 11.41 -14.87 -4.82
C LEU A 246 11.36 -16.39 -4.61
N MET A 247 12.47 -16.95 -4.15
CA MET A 247 12.59 -18.39 -3.93
C MET A 247 12.57 -18.78 -2.44
N VAL A 248 13.01 -17.90 -1.55
CA VAL A 248 13.07 -18.14 -0.10
C VAL A 248 11.70 -17.90 0.50
N ARG A 249 10.88 -18.96 0.57
CA ARG A 249 9.44 -18.89 0.93
C ARG A 249 9.03 -19.80 2.06
N SER A 250 9.92 -20.67 2.54
CA SER A 250 9.69 -21.60 3.63
C SER A 250 10.56 -21.30 4.85
N VAL A 251 10.13 -21.73 6.02
CA VAL A 251 10.90 -21.62 7.27
C VAL A 251 12.25 -22.30 7.10
N ALA A 252 12.28 -23.48 6.47
CA ALA A 252 13.52 -24.23 6.24
C ALA A 252 14.50 -23.45 5.37
N SER A 253 14.03 -22.80 4.28
CA SER A 253 14.90 -22.04 3.37
C SER A 253 15.50 -20.82 4.04
N VAL A 254 14.73 -20.08 4.87
CA VAL A 254 15.27 -18.94 5.64
C VAL A 254 16.35 -19.40 6.62
N LYS A 255 16.06 -20.47 7.38
CA LYS A 255 17.02 -21.00 8.37
C LYS A 255 18.30 -21.46 7.72
N GLN A 256 18.20 -22.16 6.60
CA GLN A 256 19.40 -22.67 5.89
C GLN A 256 20.22 -21.51 5.31
N MET A 257 19.58 -20.52 4.68
CA MET A 257 20.22 -19.32 4.19
C MET A 257 20.99 -18.60 5.30
N LEU A 258 20.33 -18.31 6.42
CA LEU A 258 20.96 -17.56 7.50
C LEU A 258 22.13 -18.30 8.11
N ARG A 259 22.04 -19.63 8.31
CA ARG A 259 23.16 -20.43 8.82
C ARG A 259 24.40 -20.32 7.93
N SER A 260 24.26 -20.54 6.63
CA SER A 260 25.37 -20.45 5.68
C SER A 260 25.98 -19.03 5.61
N PHE A 261 25.15 -17.99 5.64
CA PHE A 261 25.65 -16.61 5.66
C PHE A 261 26.38 -16.27 6.96
N LEU A 262 25.87 -16.77 8.09
CA LEU A 262 26.50 -16.58 9.39
C LEU A 262 27.84 -17.33 9.51
N GLU A 263 27.97 -18.54 8.96
CA GLU A 263 29.23 -19.27 8.93
C GLU A 263 30.36 -18.46 8.25
N ALA A 264 30.07 -17.87 7.09
CA ALA A 264 31.01 -16.97 6.44
C ALA A 264 31.27 -15.69 7.24
N ALA A 265 30.23 -15.07 7.79
CA ALA A 265 30.35 -13.81 8.50
C ALA A 265 31.13 -13.94 9.82
N GLU A 266 30.91 -15.00 10.59
CA GLU A 266 31.61 -15.30 11.84
C GLU A 266 33.11 -15.54 11.59
N LYS A 267 33.46 -16.25 10.53
CA LYS A 267 34.84 -16.52 10.15
C LYS A 267 35.64 -15.23 9.89
N TYR A 268 35.00 -14.18 9.39
CA TYR A 268 35.65 -12.91 9.03
C TYR A 268 35.30 -11.75 9.97
N ASP A 269 34.60 -12.00 11.06
CA ASP A 269 34.09 -10.96 11.98
C ASP A 269 33.27 -9.89 11.25
N LYS A 270 32.29 -10.33 10.46
CA LYS A 270 31.38 -9.48 9.68
C LYS A 270 29.93 -9.64 10.15
N TYR A 271 29.09 -8.68 9.82
CA TYR A 271 27.67 -8.74 10.16
C TYR A 271 26.83 -9.36 9.03
N VAL A 272 25.83 -10.12 9.42
CA VAL A 272 24.64 -10.43 8.62
C VAL A 272 23.48 -9.63 9.17
N ILE A 273 22.89 -8.75 8.38
CA ILE A 273 21.69 -8.01 8.72
C ILE A 273 20.55 -8.65 7.93
N PHE A 274 19.59 -9.26 8.64
CA PHE A 274 18.42 -9.84 8.00
C PHE A 274 17.22 -8.90 8.15
N ARG A 275 16.65 -8.48 7.02
CA ARG A 275 15.44 -7.66 6.99
C ARG A 275 14.20 -8.54 7.02
N THR A 276 13.33 -8.29 7.98
CA THR A 276 12.08 -9.06 8.12
C THR A 276 11.01 -8.73 7.07
N TRP A 277 11.27 -7.82 6.15
CA TRP A 277 10.33 -7.44 5.09
C TRP A 277 10.11 -8.61 4.12
N SER A 278 9.06 -9.40 4.40
CA SER A 278 8.70 -10.64 3.70
C SER A 278 7.20 -10.72 3.42
N VAL A 279 6.50 -9.62 3.49
CA VAL A 279 5.04 -9.53 3.45
C VAL A 279 4.43 -10.31 2.27
N GLY A 280 3.56 -11.26 2.58
CA GLY A 280 2.84 -12.07 1.60
C GLY A 280 3.64 -13.17 0.91
N VAL A 281 4.88 -13.45 1.32
CA VAL A 281 5.75 -14.42 0.66
C VAL A 281 5.72 -15.79 1.36
N GLY A 282 4.89 -16.71 0.89
CA GLY A 282 4.85 -18.10 1.34
C GLY A 282 4.62 -18.26 2.85
N GLU A 283 5.26 -19.25 3.47
CA GLU A 283 5.17 -19.53 4.92
C GLU A 283 5.78 -18.42 5.79
N VAL A 284 6.63 -17.57 5.21
CA VAL A 284 7.37 -16.53 5.94
C VAL A 284 6.73 -15.16 5.81
N GLY A 285 5.58 -15.05 5.14
CA GLY A 285 4.91 -13.79 4.82
C GLY A 285 4.60 -12.93 6.04
N ASP A 286 4.16 -13.56 7.13
CA ASP A 286 3.75 -12.87 8.36
C ASP A 286 4.91 -12.61 9.35
N MET A 287 6.13 -13.06 9.05
CA MET A 287 7.31 -12.85 9.91
C MET A 287 7.53 -11.38 10.26
N HIS A 288 7.18 -10.49 9.34
CA HIS A 288 7.36 -9.05 9.55
C HIS A 288 6.41 -8.49 10.61
N THR A 289 5.19 -9.00 10.72
CA THR A 289 4.10 -8.42 11.51
C THR A 289 3.61 -9.27 12.67
N ASP A 290 3.88 -10.57 12.68
CA ASP A 290 3.43 -11.51 13.73
C ASP A 290 4.61 -11.97 14.59
N PRO A 291 4.63 -11.65 15.90
CA PRO A 291 5.68 -12.09 16.82
C PRO A 291 5.83 -13.60 16.94
N ALA A 292 4.73 -14.38 16.81
CA ALA A 292 4.79 -15.82 16.91
C ALA A 292 5.46 -16.43 15.67
N VAL A 293 5.11 -15.93 14.47
CA VAL A 293 5.75 -16.35 13.21
C VAL A 293 7.21 -15.90 13.18
N TYR A 294 7.52 -14.71 13.68
CA TYR A 294 8.89 -14.23 13.84
C TYR A 294 9.72 -15.21 14.70
N ASP A 295 9.18 -15.63 15.85
CA ASP A 295 9.89 -16.55 16.75
C ASP A 295 10.00 -17.97 16.17
N GLU A 296 9.00 -18.46 15.46
CA GLU A 296 9.03 -19.75 14.77
C GLU A 296 10.17 -19.79 13.73
N ILE A 297 10.35 -18.73 12.99
CA ILE A 297 11.33 -18.66 11.90
C ILE A 297 12.73 -18.38 12.43
N LEU A 298 12.89 -17.42 13.34
CA LEU A 298 14.19 -16.92 13.78
C LEU A 298 14.60 -17.36 15.19
N GLY A 299 13.67 -17.83 16.00
CA GLY A 299 13.88 -18.05 17.44
C GLY A 299 14.97 -19.04 17.82
N ASP A 300 15.36 -19.95 16.92
CA ASP A 300 16.46 -20.90 17.10
C ASP A 300 17.78 -20.50 16.41
N ILE A 301 17.79 -19.35 15.71
CA ILE A 301 18.99 -18.84 15.04
C ILE A 301 19.59 -17.72 15.90
N TYR A 302 20.76 -17.92 16.43
CA TYR A 302 21.46 -16.92 17.22
C TYR A 302 22.91 -16.81 16.83
N SER A 303 23.39 -15.60 16.66
CA SER A 303 24.80 -15.27 16.48
C SER A 303 25.04 -13.82 16.92
N GLU A 304 26.20 -13.53 17.49
CA GLU A 304 26.63 -12.16 17.81
C GLU A 304 26.80 -11.31 16.52
N ASN A 305 26.98 -11.96 15.40
CA ASN A 305 27.13 -11.36 14.08
C ASN A 305 25.77 -11.14 13.37
N LEU A 306 24.66 -11.63 13.93
CA LEU A 306 23.31 -11.45 13.38
C LEU A 306 22.65 -10.19 13.96
N LEU A 307 22.22 -9.31 13.08
CA LEU A 307 21.31 -8.20 13.38
C LEU A 307 20.01 -8.39 12.61
N VAL A 308 18.87 -8.15 13.24
CA VAL A 308 17.57 -8.25 12.57
C VAL A 308 16.97 -6.86 12.40
N SER A 309 16.80 -6.46 11.14
CA SER A 309 16.26 -5.15 10.77
C SER A 309 14.76 -5.26 10.48
N THR A 310 13.98 -4.38 11.11
CA THR A 310 12.51 -4.38 10.99
C THR A 310 12.01 -2.94 10.85
N LYS A 311 11.07 -2.70 9.92
CA LYS A 311 10.44 -1.39 9.81
C LYS A 311 9.72 -1.01 11.10
N LEU A 312 9.76 0.28 11.43
CA LEU A 312 9.02 0.88 12.54
C LEU A 312 7.54 0.46 12.53
N THR A 313 6.95 0.41 11.36
CA THR A 313 5.54 0.17 11.10
C THR A 313 5.28 -1.24 10.61
N LYS A 314 4.07 -1.74 10.80
CA LYS A 314 3.63 -3.06 10.31
C LYS A 314 3.69 -3.19 8.78
N GLY A 315 3.48 -2.09 8.07
CA GLY A 315 3.52 -2.03 6.61
C GLY A 315 4.62 -1.09 6.10
N ASP A 316 4.36 -0.41 4.99
CA ASP A 316 5.17 0.71 4.56
C ASP A 316 5.01 1.91 5.51
N PHE A 317 5.88 2.91 5.38
CA PHE A 317 5.94 4.06 6.28
C PHE A 317 4.80 5.06 6.03
N TRP A 318 3.55 4.57 5.98
CA TRP A 318 2.37 5.41 5.91
C TRP A 318 2.10 6.10 7.25
N ASN A 319 1.56 7.30 7.21
CA ASN A 319 1.08 7.95 8.41
C ASN A 319 -0.01 7.07 9.06
N ASN A 320 0.02 6.96 10.37
CA ASN A 320 -0.93 6.21 11.19
C ASN A 320 -0.90 4.67 11.06
N VAL A 321 0.01 4.08 10.29
CA VAL A 321 0.24 2.64 10.38
C VAL A 321 0.84 2.33 11.76
N PRO A 322 0.27 1.37 12.49
CA PRO A 322 0.73 1.06 13.85
C PRO A 322 2.19 0.62 13.90
N ASN A 323 2.81 0.83 15.06
CA ASN A 323 4.13 0.30 15.35
C ASN A 323 4.17 -1.21 15.17
N ASN A 324 5.28 -1.71 14.64
CA ASN A 324 5.46 -3.12 14.38
C ASN A 324 5.58 -3.93 15.69
N PRO A 325 4.65 -4.87 15.95
CA PRO A 325 4.61 -5.61 17.21
C PRO A 325 5.82 -6.54 17.39
N THR A 326 6.50 -6.96 16.31
CA THR A 326 7.69 -7.81 16.43
C THR A 326 8.90 -7.08 17.02
N LEU A 327 8.89 -5.75 17.07
CA LEU A 327 9.94 -4.96 17.70
C LEU A 327 9.88 -4.99 19.25
N TYR A 328 8.73 -5.32 19.81
CA TYR A 328 8.58 -5.44 21.29
C TYR A 328 9.12 -6.76 21.85
N THR A 329 9.48 -7.72 21.00
CA THR A 329 9.84 -9.07 21.40
C THR A 329 11.10 -9.58 20.71
N GLY A 330 11.53 -10.77 21.12
CA GLY A 330 12.67 -11.49 20.53
C GLY A 330 14.01 -11.16 21.20
N ARG A 331 14.95 -12.08 21.02
CA ARG A 331 16.29 -12.04 21.67
C ARG A 331 17.42 -11.59 20.73
N HIS A 332 17.10 -11.33 19.46
CA HIS A 332 18.10 -10.87 18.50
C HIS A 332 18.42 -9.40 18.72
N LYS A 333 19.63 -9.00 18.40
CA LYS A 333 19.99 -7.59 18.26
C LYS A 333 19.14 -6.98 17.14
N ARG A 334 18.37 -5.93 17.46
CA ARG A 334 17.38 -5.35 16.58
C ARG A 334 17.81 -3.98 16.06
N ILE A 335 17.60 -3.77 14.77
CA ILE A 335 17.68 -2.47 14.10
C ILE A 335 16.27 -2.03 13.74
N VAL A 336 15.87 -0.84 14.17
CA VAL A 336 14.61 -0.23 13.77
C VAL A 336 14.82 0.58 12.49
N GLU A 337 14.11 0.22 11.43
CA GLU A 337 14.12 1.00 10.18
C GLU A 337 13.21 2.21 10.33
N LEU A 338 13.76 3.41 10.07
CA LEU A 338 13.09 4.70 10.14
C LEU A 338 13.21 5.42 8.80
N GLN A 339 12.20 6.16 8.40
CA GLN A 339 12.20 6.90 7.15
C GLN A 339 12.24 8.40 7.39
N ALA A 340 13.40 9.03 7.24
CA ALA A 340 13.57 10.46 7.45
C ALA A 340 12.96 11.31 6.32
N ARG A 341 13.01 10.81 5.09
CA ARG A 341 12.16 11.29 4.02
C ARG A 341 10.81 10.60 4.13
N ARG A 342 9.75 11.21 3.61
CA ARG A 342 8.42 10.58 3.63
C ARG A 342 8.05 10.06 2.26
N GLU A 343 8.03 8.75 2.15
CA GLU A 343 7.52 8.04 0.99
C GLU A 343 6.04 8.36 0.81
N PHE A 344 5.61 8.51 -0.44
CA PHE A 344 4.21 8.79 -0.77
C PHE A 344 3.67 10.16 -0.30
N GLU A 345 4.53 11.09 0.07
CA GLU A 345 4.15 12.41 0.57
C GLU A 345 4.78 13.53 -0.25
N ALA A 346 4.01 14.20 -1.07
CA ALA A 346 4.30 15.49 -1.74
C ALA A 346 5.77 15.71 -2.12
N PHE A 347 6.45 14.72 -2.67
CA PHE A 347 7.85 14.76 -3.12
C PHE A 347 8.86 15.22 -2.04
N ASN A 348 8.53 15.09 -0.76
CA ASN A 348 9.32 15.60 0.37
C ASN A 348 9.57 17.12 0.35
N VAL A 349 8.74 17.89 -0.33
CA VAL A 349 8.87 19.35 -0.41
C VAL A 349 8.08 20.10 0.67
N ILE A 350 7.18 19.41 1.35
CA ILE A 350 6.44 19.95 2.48
C ILE A 350 7.11 19.56 3.79
N PRO A 351 7.00 20.37 4.86
CA PRO A 351 7.44 19.96 6.18
C PRO A 351 6.58 18.81 6.71
N ASN A 352 7.24 17.79 7.24
CA ASN A 352 6.60 16.71 8.01
C ASN A 352 7.62 16.20 9.02
N TYR A 353 7.59 16.76 10.23
CA TYR A 353 8.60 16.54 11.25
C TYR A 353 8.26 15.37 12.16
N LEU A 354 9.09 14.35 12.18
CA LEU A 354 8.80 13.04 12.73
C LEU A 354 9.52 12.73 14.04
N ALA A 355 10.41 13.60 14.51
CA ALA A 355 11.25 13.30 15.66
C ALA A 355 10.45 12.94 16.94
N PRO A 356 9.32 13.60 17.29
CA PRO A 356 8.53 13.20 18.44
C PRO A 356 7.94 11.79 18.30
N THR A 357 7.46 11.44 17.10
CA THR A 357 6.92 10.11 16.79
C THR A 357 8.00 9.03 16.91
N TYR A 358 9.17 9.28 16.35
CA TYR A 358 10.29 8.32 16.38
C TYR A 358 10.86 8.15 17.78
N GLN A 359 10.97 9.22 18.56
CA GLN A 359 11.39 9.12 19.94
C GLN A 359 10.41 8.30 20.78
N SER A 360 9.12 8.59 20.68
CA SER A 360 8.08 7.85 21.40
C SER A 360 8.10 6.36 21.07
N ALA A 361 8.22 6.04 19.78
CA ALA A 361 8.28 4.65 19.31
C ALA A 361 9.54 3.93 19.82
N LEU A 362 10.72 4.53 19.64
CA LEU A 362 11.98 3.95 20.13
C LEU A 362 11.99 3.76 21.64
N ALA A 363 11.52 4.74 22.40
CA ALA A 363 11.39 4.62 23.84
C ALA A 363 10.47 3.47 24.26
N SER A 364 9.35 3.30 23.53
CA SER A 364 8.42 2.20 23.75
C SER A 364 9.06 0.84 23.47
N PHE A 365 9.76 0.71 22.35
CA PHE A 365 10.46 -0.55 22.01
C PHE A 365 11.56 -0.88 23.00
N MET A 366 12.43 0.10 23.34
CA MET A 366 13.55 -0.13 24.26
C MET A 366 13.11 -0.49 25.66
N LYS A 367 11.93 -0.01 26.08
CA LYS A 367 11.35 -0.35 27.38
C LYS A 367 10.96 -1.84 27.46
N GLU A 368 10.40 -2.38 26.39
CA GLU A 368 9.86 -3.75 26.35
C GLU A 368 10.92 -4.76 25.83
N ASN A 369 11.82 -4.32 24.93
CA ASN A 369 12.84 -5.15 24.32
C ASN A 369 14.24 -4.54 24.48
N PRO A 370 15.05 -5.05 25.45
CA PRO A 370 16.39 -4.55 25.70
C PRO A 370 17.39 -4.84 24.56
N ASN A 371 16.99 -5.62 23.56
CA ASN A 371 17.83 -5.98 22.41
C ASN A 371 17.71 -4.97 21.26
N ILE A 372 17.00 -3.86 21.42
CA ILE A 372 17.03 -2.76 20.46
C ILE A 372 18.42 -2.14 20.52
N GLU A 373 19.26 -2.38 19.51
CA GLU A 373 20.65 -1.93 19.48
C GLU A 373 20.92 -0.90 18.39
N GLY A 374 19.98 -0.63 17.49
CA GLY A 374 20.25 0.29 16.41
C GLY A 374 19.07 0.83 15.66
N VAL A 375 19.42 1.78 14.78
CA VAL A 375 18.50 2.35 13.80
C VAL A 375 19.11 2.28 12.42
N TRP A 376 18.25 2.15 11.41
CA TRP A 376 18.59 2.38 10.02
C TRP A 376 17.70 3.49 9.47
N VAL A 377 18.31 4.59 9.05
CA VAL A 377 17.59 5.79 8.61
C VAL A 377 17.59 5.86 7.09
N TRP A 378 16.42 5.80 6.50
CA TRP A 378 16.25 5.95 5.06
C TRP A 378 16.15 7.42 4.69
N THR A 379 17.09 7.87 3.88
CA THR A 379 17.16 9.24 3.37
C THR A 379 17.03 9.32 1.86
N GLN A 380 17.01 8.15 1.18
CA GLN A 380 16.93 8.10 -0.27
C GLN A 380 15.57 8.54 -0.80
N ALA A 381 15.57 9.15 -1.97
CA ALA A 381 14.39 9.23 -2.80
C ALA A 381 14.06 7.83 -3.31
N GLY A 382 12.80 7.46 -3.36
CA GLY A 382 12.35 6.14 -3.83
C GLY A 382 10.89 6.17 -4.21
N GLY A 383 10.44 5.08 -4.80
CA GLY A 383 9.09 4.92 -5.30
C GLY A 383 8.91 5.38 -6.76
N PRO A 384 7.84 4.95 -7.42
CA PRO A 384 7.56 5.29 -8.81
C PRO A 384 7.31 6.78 -8.98
N ILE A 385 7.84 7.37 -10.04
CA ILE A 385 7.66 8.78 -10.39
C ILE A 385 6.70 8.88 -11.57
N ARG A 386 5.42 8.82 -11.32
CA ARG A 386 4.43 9.04 -12.39
C ARG A 386 4.17 10.54 -12.65
N GLN A 387 4.30 11.37 -11.61
CA GLN A 387 3.89 12.77 -11.61
C GLN A 387 5.04 13.75 -11.72
N GLY A 388 6.25 13.33 -11.43
CA GLY A 388 7.42 14.20 -11.50
C GLY A 388 8.61 13.63 -10.75
N PRO A 389 9.72 14.40 -10.72
CA PRO A 389 10.91 13.99 -10.01
C PRO A 389 10.72 14.08 -8.50
N LEU A 390 11.29 13.15 -7.76
CA LEU A 390 11.38 13.26 -6.31
C LEU A 390 12.45 14.29 -5.92
N MET A 391 12.23 14.94 -4.79
CA MET A 391 13.28 15.71 -4.13
C MET A 391 14.36 14.79 -3.60
N ILE A 392 15.60 15.14 -3.83
CA ILE A 392 16.75 14.30 -3.54
C ILE A 392 17.56 14.91 -2.40
N TYR A 393 17.55 14.24 -1.27
CA TYR A 393 18.34 14.61 -0.12
C TYR A 393 19.80 14.14 -0.27
N PRO A 394 20.79 14.98 0.07
CA PRO A 394 20.73 16.39 0.49
C PRO A 394 20.99 17.39 -0.64
N PHE A 395 21.07 17.01 -1.89
CA PHE A 395 21.72 17.81 -2.93
C PHE A 395 20.78 18.47 -3.94
N HIS A 396 19.47 18.38 -3.71
CA HIS A 396 18.50 18.88 -4.68
C HIS A 396 17.26 19.48 -4.01
N GLY A 397 16.83 20.65 -4.52
CA GLY A 397 15.60 21.31 -4.13
C GLY A 397 15.48 21.61 -2.62
N MET A 398 14.28 21.50 -2.08
CA MET A 398 14.00 21.82 -0.69
C MET A 398 14.19 20.60 0.23
N TRP A 399 15.42 20.12 0.32
CA TRP A 399 15.76 18.98 1.17
C TRP A 399 15.88 19.30 2.68
N LEU A 400 15.70 20.56 3.07
CA LEU A 400 15.86 21.03 4.46
C LEU A 400 14.99 20.27 5.46
N TRP A 401 13.73 19.97 5.10
CA TRP A 401 12.81 19.24 5.97
C TRP A 401 13.26 17.80 6.24
N THR A 402 13.82 17.16 5.23
CA THR A 402 14.44 15.84 5.40
C THR A 402 15.67 15.92 6.30
N ASP A 403 16.49 16.95 6.20
CA ASP A 403 17.67 17.16 7.07
C ASP A 403 17.26 17.32 8.54
N ALA A 404 16.16 18.02 8.83
CA ALA A 404 15.63 18.12 10.18
C ALA A 404 15.30 16.74 10.77
N ASN A 405 14.67 15.87 10.00
CA ASN A 405 14.36 14.50 10.39
C ASN A 405 15.62 13.64 10.55
N VAL A 406 16.56 13.71 9.63
CA VAL A 406 17.83 12.93 9.68
C VAL A 406 18.65 13.35 10.89
N PHE A 407 18.82 14.66 11.11
CA PHE A 407 19.51 15.21 12.27
C PHE A 407 18.89 14.72 13.57
N SER A 408 17.59 14.95 13.73
CA SER A 408 16.90 14.61 14.99
C SER A 408 16.90 13.10 15.24
N THR A 409 16.72 12.28 14.23
CA THR A 409 16.78 10.82 14.36
C THR A 409 18.18 10.36 14.79
N ALA A 410 19.22 10.94 14.21
CA ALA A 410 20.61 10.64 14.60
C ALA A 410 20.87 11.04 16.06
N MET A 411 20.37 12.19 16.50
CA MET A 411 20.52 12.65 17.88
C MET A 411 19.73 11.78 18.86
N ILE A 412 18.50 11.42 18.55
CA ILE A 412 17.68 10.48 19.35
C ILE A 412 18.40 9.14 19.49
N ALA A 413 18.97 8.60 18.41
CA ALA A 413 19.72 7.34 18.48
C ALA A 413 21.01 7.44 19.32
N ARG A 414 21.60 8.63 19.44
CA ARG A 414 22.79 8.88 20.29
C ARG A 414 22.43 9.10 21.75
N ASP A 415 21.27 9.66 22.01
CA ASP A 415 20.78 9.93 23.37
C ASP A 415 19.25 9.80 23.39
N PRO A 416 18.73 8.57 23.46
CA PRO A 416 17.30 8.31 23.45
C PRO A 416 16.55 8.85 24.69
N GLY A 417 17.28 9.17 25.76
CA GLY A 417 16.71 9.69 26.98
C GLY A 417 16.33 11.17 26.93
N GLN A 418 16.81 11.93 25.93
CA GLN A 418 16.48 13.34 25.82
C GLN A 418 15.17 13.54 25.03
N PRO A 419 14.33 14.51 25.42
CA PRO A 419 13.13 14.86 24.65
C PRO A 419 13.45 15.25 23.20
N ALA A 420 12.60 14.90 22.26
CA ALA A 420 12.76 15.25 20.85
C ALA A 420 12.87 16.78 20.64
N GLU A 421 12.17 17.56 21.46
CA GLU A 421 12.23 19.03 21.42
C GLU A 421 13.66 19.55 21.66
N THR A 422 14.47 18.89 22.50
CA THR A 422 15.89 19.27 22.71
C THR A 422 16.66 19.23 21.41
N TRP A 423 16.41 18.20 20.58
CA TRP A 423 17.07 18.01 19.31
C TRP A 423 16.51 18.94 18.23
N THR A 424 15.21 19.20 18.25
CA THR A 424 14.56 20.19 17.39
C THR A 424 15.19 21.56 17.59
N ARG A 425 15.24 22.03 18.85
CA ARG A 425 15.86 23.31 19.20
C ARG A 425 17.35 23.37 18.83
N LYS A 426 18.08 22.28 19.03
CA LYS A 426 19.48 22.19 18.61
C LYS A 426 19.62 22.32 17.10
N TRP A 427 18.82 21.62 16.31
CA TRP A 427 18.84 21.73 14.85
C TRP A 427 18.52 23.15 14.39
N VAL A 428 17.51 23.77 14.96
CA VAL A 428 17.13 25.17 14.66
C VAL A 428 18.30 26.12 14.95
N ARG A 429 18.92 26.03 16.13
CA ARG A 429 20.07 26.88 16.48
C ARG A 429 21.28 26.68 15.58
N GLU A 430 21.58 25.45 15.19
CA GLU A 430 22.73 25.15 14.34
C GLU A 430 22.49 25.62 12.91
N THR A 431 21.26 25.47 12.42
CA THR A 431 20.89 25.78 11.04
C THR A 431 20.61 27.28 10.83
N PHE A 432 19.89 27.89 11.76
CA PHE A 432 19.39 29.27 11.58
C PHE A 432 20.03 30.31 12.51
N GLY A 433 20.60 29.87 13.63
CA GLY A 433 21.05 30.82 14.67
C GLY A 433 19.86 31.59 15.21
N GLY A 434 20.15 32.83 15.61
CA GLY A 434 19.12 33.74 16.06
C GLY A 434 18.88 33.69 17.59
N ASP A 435 17.94 34.50 18.03
CA ASP A 435 17.52 34.59 19.40
C ASP A 435 16.47 33.53 19.78
N LYS A 436 15.97 33.63 21.01
CA LYS A 436 14.97 32.71 21.52
C LYS A 436 13.65 32.74 20.70
N GLU A 437 13.28 33.88 20.14
CA GLU A 437 12.05 34.03 19.38
C GLU A 437 12.13 33.25 18.08
N VAL A 438 13.28 33.29 17.40
CA VAL A 438 13.54 32.45 16.20
C VAL A 438 13.52 30.97 16.55
N GLU A 439 14.17 30.59 17.65
CA GLU A 439 14.22 29.20 18.11
C GLU A 439 12.81 28.67 18.45
N ASP A 440 12.04 29.42 19.22
CA ASP A 440 10.68 29.04 19.63
C ASP A 440 9.75 28.94 18.40
N GLY A 441 9.78 29.95 17.52
CA GLY A 441 8.91 29.96 16.34
C GLY A 441 9.19 28.83 15.34
N LEU A 442 10.46 28.58 14.99
CA LEU A 442 10.79 27.51 14.08
C LEU A 442 10.58 26.13 14.69
N THR A 443 10.74 25.98 16.02
CA THR A 443 10.40 24.75 16.73
C THR A 443 8.89 24.51 16.70
N GLU A 444 8.07 25.54 16.90
CA GLU A 444 6.61 25.48 16.78
C GLU A 444 6.19 25.08 15.36
N LEU A 445 6.77 25.70 14.32
CA LEU A 445 6.48 25.37 12.93
C LEU A 445 6.73 23.90 12.64
N LEU A 446 7.87 23.36 13.03
CA LEU A 446 8.20 21.94 12.85
C LEU A 446 7.21 21.03 13.60
N THR A 447 6.88 21.38 14.85
CA THR A 447 5.96 20.59 15.68
C THR A 447 4.55 20.52 15.08
N LEU A 448 4.08 21.61 14.47
CA LEU A 448 2.77 21.64 13.78
C LEU A 448 2.76 20.77 12.52
N SER A 449 3.87 20.68 11.81
CA SER A 449 3.92 20.16 10.44
C SER A 449 3.45 18.71 10.28
N HIS A 450 3.73 17.85 11.29
CA HIS A 450 3.29 16.44 11.19
C HIS A 450 1.77 16.30 11.21
N GLY A 451 1.10 16.93 12.19
CA GLY A 451 -0.36 16.90 12.26
C GLY A 451 -1.03 17.53 11.04
N THR A 452 -0.40 18.58 10.48
CA THR A 452 -0.84 19.25 9.26
C THR A 452 -0.76 18.30 8.05
N ALA A 453 0.38 17.62 7.86
CA ALA A 453 0.56 16.64 6.79
C ALA A 453 -0.43 15.46 6.90
N VAL A 454 -0.69 14.97 8.11
CA VAL A 454 -1.67 13.90 8.35
C VAL A 454 -3.07 14.36 7.91
N ARG A 455 -3.54 15.51 8.36
CA ARG A 455 -4.88 16.03 7.97
C ARG A 455 -4.97 16.38 6.49
N GLY A 456 -3.90 16.93 5.90
CA GLY A 456 -3.87 17.31 4.49
C GLY A 456 -3.86 16.11 3.54
N LEU A 457 -3.09 15.07 3.84
CA LEU A 457 -2.87 13.92 2.97
C LEU A 457 -3.76 12.71 3.29
N THR A 458 -4.41 12.66 4.45
CA THR A 458 -5.25 11.53 4.85
C THR A 458 -6.65 11.98 5.24
N ILE A 459 -7.54 11.04 5.46
CA ILE A 459 -8.75 11.23 6.25
C ILE A 459 -8.46 10.53 7.59
N PRO A 460 -8.26 11.27 8.70
CA PRO A 460 -7.74 10.72 9.94
C PRO A 460 -8.58 9.57 10.51
N GLU A 461 -9.90 9.62 10.41
CA GLU A 461 -10.81 8.57 10.88
C GLU A 461 -10.57 7.27 10.12
N PHE A 462 -10.46 7.34 8.79
CA PHE A 462 -10.14 6.18 7.97
C PHE A 462 -8.72 5.67 8.24
N ALA A 463 -7.78 6.58 8.41
CA ALA A 463 -6.38 6.24 8.65
C ALA A 463 -6.13 5.57 10.03
N ARG A 464 -7.05 5.69 10.98
CA ARG A 464 -7.00 5.01 12.29
C ARG A 464 -7.53 3.57 12.23
N GLU A 465 -8.33 3.23 11.21
CA GLU A 465 -8.86 1.89 11.05
C GLU A 465 -7.77 0.95 10.51
N GLU A 466 -7.58 -0.18 11.19
CA GLU A 466 -6.81 -1.29 10.62
C GLU A 466 -7.68 -1.97 9.57
N VAL A 467 -7.48 -1.62 8.33
CA VAL A 467 -8.14 -2.29 7.22
C VAL A 467 -7.23 -3.41 6.73
N THR A 468 -7.46 -4.60 7.27
CA THR A 468 -6.79 -5.80 6.81
C THR A 468 -7.62 -6.44 5.70
N GLY A 469 -7.13 -6.40 4.48
CA GLY A 469 -7.71 -7.14 3.36
C GLY A 469 -6.64 -8.06 2.80
N VAL A 470 -6.88 -9.36 2.77
CA VAL A 470 -5.98 -10.34 2.11
C VAL A 470 -4.54 -10.34 2.65
N GLY A 471 -4.36 -10.09 3.95
CA GLY A 471 -3.03 -10.03 4.57
C GLY A 471 -2.23 -8.74 4.29
N MET A 472 -2.81 -7.77 3.58
CA MET A 472 -2.23 -6.45 3.36
C MET A 472 -3.10 -5.37 4.00
N GLU A 473 -2.47 -4.44 4.68
CA GLU A 473 -3.13 -3.24 5.19
C GLU A 473 -3.43 -2.30 4.02
N ILE A 474 -4.65 -1.72 4.00
CA ILE A 474 -4.96 -0.66 3.05
C ILE A 474 -4.21 0.58 3.50
N PRO A 475 -3.42 1.23 2.62
CA PRO A 475 -2.72 2.45 2.99
C PRO A 475 -3.68 3.51 3.52
N PRO A 476 -3.40 4.13 4.67
CA PRO A 476 -4.25 5.18 5.22
C PRO A 476 -4.15 6.49 4.42
N VAL A 477 -3.13 6.63 3.58
CA VAL A 477 -2.93 7.78 2.71
C VAL A 477 -3.76 7.62 1.45
N ILE A 478 -4.72 8.52 1.23
CA ILE A 478 -5.55 8.53 0.03
C ILE A 478 -4.83 9.22 -1.13
N TYR A 479 -4.02 10.21 -0.79
CA TYR A 479 -3.27 11.00 -1.74
C TYR A 479 -1.79 10.66 -1.63
N SER A 480 -1.20 10.18 -2.70
CA SER A 480 0.22 9.90 -2.76
C SER A 480 0.87 10.74 -3.86
N TYR A 481 2.17 10.91 -3.78
CA TYR A 481 2.90 11.70 -4.76
C TYR A 481 2.90 11.09 -6.16
N TRP A 482 2.62 9.82 -6.30
CA TRP A 482 2.57 9.20 -7.62
C TRP A 482 1.17 9.12 -8.22
N ASP A 483 0.14 9.11 -7.37
CA ASP A 483 -1.23 9.10 -7.85
C ASP A 483 -2.22 9.43 -6.75
N LEU A 484 -3.41 9.93 -7.10
CA LEU A 484 -4.54 9.85 -6.20
C LEU A 484 -5.03 8.41 -6.21
N VAL A 485 -5.24 7.84 -5.03
CA VAL A 485 -5.83 6.52 -4.91
C VAL A 485 -7.21 6.56 -5.55
N GLU A 486 -7.62 5.45 -6.15
CA GLU A 486 -8.86 5.36 -6.92
C GLU A 486 -10.05 6.02 -6.23
N THR A 487 -10.70 6.93 -6.94
CA THR A 487 -11.68 7.84 -6.38
C THR A 487 -13.13 7.42 -6.59
N SER A 488 -13.37 6.40 -7.39
CA SER A 488 -14.73 6.13 -7.86
C SER A 488 -15.40 4.92 -7.25
N THR A 489 -14.69 3.84 -7.05
CA THR A 489 -15.38 2.57 -6.84
C THR A 489 -14.88 1.76 -5.67
N SER A 490 -13.62 1.81 -5.31
CA SER A 490 -13.07 0.91 -4.29
C SER A 490 -12.75 1.60 -2.97
N VAL A 491 -11.66 2.32 -2.94
CA VAL A 491 -11.14 2.90 -1.69
C VAL A 491 -12.05 4.02 -1.18
N MET A 492 -12.56 4.89 -2.04
CA MET A 492 -13.38 6.03 -1.62
C MET A 492 -14.74 5.62 -1.07
N SER A 493 -15.32 4.55 -1.60
CA SER A 493 -16.54 3.99 -1.05
C SER A 493 -16.31 3.40 0.35
N LEU A 494 -15.15 2.80 0.59
CA LEU A 494 -14.74 2.34 1.91
C LEU A 494 -14.50 3.52 2.85
N VAL A 495 -13.75 4.52 2.40
CA VAL A 495 -13.49 5.75 3.17
C VAL A 495 -14.79 6.40 3.61
N TYR A 496 -15.75 6.63 2.69
CA TYR A 496 -17.06 7.17 3.04
C TYR A 496 -17.77 6.31 4.08
N THR A 497 -17.74 4.99 3.94
CA THR A 497 -18.39 4.09 4.90
C THR A 497 -17.80 4.20 6.30
N THR A 498 -16.50 4.43 6.40
CA THR A 498 -15.82 4.63 7.69
C THR A 498 -16.21 5.96 8.34
N VAL A 499 -16.33 7.03 7.55
CA VAL A 499 -16.56 8.40 8.08
C VAL A 499 -18.02 8.87 8.00
N LYS A 500 -18.92 8.08 7.48
CA LYS A 500 -20.32 8.52 7.24
C LYS A 500 -21.11 8.93 8.48
N GLY A 501 -20.60 8.67 9.68
CA GLY A 501 -21.16 9.16 10.94
C GLY A 501 -20.83 10.63 11.20
N ASP A 502 -19.78 11.17 10.58
CA ASP A 502 -19.32 12.55 10.72
C ASP A 502 -18.59 13.02 9.44
N VAL A 503 -19.33 13.14 8.35
CA VAL A 503 -18.79 13.61 7.06
C VAL A 503 -18.30 15.05 7.17
N ASP A 504 -19.04 15.89 7.88
CA ASP A 504 -18.70 17.30 8.08
C ASP A 504 -17.37 17.45 8.84
N GLY A 505 -17.14 16.65 9.88
CA GLY A 505 -15.88 16.62 10.62
C GLY A 505 -14.72 16.18 9.74
N ALA A 506 -14.87 15.11 8.96
CA ALA A 506 -13.84 14.64 8.04
C ALA A 506 -13.50 15.67 6.95
N VAL A 507 -14.48 16.44 6.46
CA VAL A 507 -14.26 17.55 5.54
C VAL A 507 -13.54 18.71 6.24
N ALA A 508 -13.98 19.08 7.45
CA ALA A 508 -13.39 20.17 8.22
C ALA A 508 -11.91 19.94 8.53
N ASP A 509 -11.50 18.71 8.81
CA ASP A 509 -10.09 18.34 9.03
C ASP A 509 -9.18 18.67 7.83
N GLY A 510 -9.69 18.50 6.60
CA GLY A 510 -8.96 18.88 5.40
C GLY A 510 -8.70 20.39 5.34
N PHE A 511 -9.69 21.21 5.65
CA PHE A 511 -9.56 22.67 5.70
C PHE A 511 -8.76 23.14 6.90
N GLN A 512 -8.80 22.41 8.04
CA GLN A 512 -7.94 22.71 9.18
C GLN A 512 -6.46 22.57 8.82
N ALA A 513 -6.09 21.61 7.96
CA ALA A 513 -4.72 21.50 7.47
C ALA A 513 -4.30 22.78 6.69
N VAL A 514 -5.17 23.37 5.92
CA VAL A 514 -4.91 24.64 5.22
C VAL A 514 -4.66 25.78 6.22
N GLU A 515 -5.49 25.89 7.26
CA GLU A 515 -5.31 26.90 8.31
C GLU A 515 -4.01 26.70 9.10
N ASP A 516 -3.62 25.45 9.36
CA ASP A 516 -2.35 25.14 10.01
C ASP A 516 -1.16 25.58 9.13
N VAL A 517 -1.20 25.38 7.83
CA VAL A 517 -0.17 25.90 6.91
C VAL A 517 -0.12 27.42 6.94
N ARG A 518 -1.27 28.11 6.95
CA ARG A 518 -1.35 29.56 7.10
C ARG A 518 -0.70 30.04 8.41
N ARG A 519 -0.92 29.30 9.48
CA ARG A 519 -0.26 29.54 10.78
C ARG A 519 1.26 29.35 10.67
N MET A 520 1.74 28.27 10.04
CA MET A 520 3.18 28.06 9.82
C MET A 520 3.81 29.21 8.99
N LYS A 521 3.11 29.70 7.98
CA LYS A 521 3.54 30.87 7.17
C LYS A 521 3.63 32.15 8.02
N ALA A 522 2.64 32.38 8.90
CA ALA A 522 2.64 33.52 9.80
C ALA A 522 3.81 33.45 10.82
N ILE A 523 4.08 32.26 11.38
CA ILE A 523 5.22 32.01 12.24
C ILE A 523 6.54 32.33 11.51
N LEU A 524 6.74 31.78 10.32
CA LEU A 524 7.95 32.04 9.53
C LEU A 524 8.13 33.55 9.27
N ALA A 525 7.06 34.23 8.87
CA ALA A 525 7.09 35.67 8.59
C ALA A 525 7.45 36.51 9.85
N SER A 526 7.02 36.08 11.05
CA SER A 526 7.34 36.79 12.30
C SER A 526 8.80 36.66 12.69
N VAL A 527 9.45 35.50 12.40
CA VAL A 527 10.81 35.22 12.87
C VAL A 527 11.90 35.38 11.81
N GLU A 528 11.54 35.50 10.51
CA GLU A 528 12.54 35.55 9.42
C GLU A 528 13.55 36.69 9.54
N GLY A 529 13.16 37.81 10.13
CA GLY A 529 14.04 38.97 10.38
C GLY A 529 15.17 38.67 11.35
N GLY A 530 14.93 37.79 12.33
CA GLY A 530 15.89 37.38 13.35
C GLY A 530 16.80 36.22 12.94
N ILE A 531 16.57 35.57 11.81
CA ILE A 531 17.41 34.46 11.31
C ILE A 531 18.81 34.98 10.96
N GLU A 532 19.84 34.43 11.61
CA GLU A 532 21.23 34.84 11.42
C GLU A 532 22.00 33.99 10.40
N LYS A 533 21.74 32.68 10.38
CA LYS A 533 22.36 31.69 9.49
C LYS A 533 21.30 31.09 8.57
N GLY A 534 21.72 30.40 7.52
CA GLY A 534 20.79 29.68 6.65
C GLY A 534 19.72 30.57 5.99
N ARG A 535 19.96 31.87 5.89
CA ARG A 535 19.02 32.82 5.24
C ARG A 535 18.70 32.46 3.80
N GLU A 536 19.60 31.74 3.13
CA GLU A 536 19.41 31.17 1.80
C GLU A 536 18.25 30.19 1.72
N TRP A 537 17.83 29.60 2.83
CA TRP A 537 16.68 28.69 2.91
C TRP A 537 15.33 29.40 2.97
N ILE A 538 15.28 30.65 3.42
CA ILE A 538 14.02 31.39 3.63
C ILE A 538 13.14 31.41 2.37
N PRO A 539 13.66 31.73 1.16
CA PRO A 539 12.84 31.68 -0.06
C PRO A 539 12.28 30.28 -0.34
N GLY A 540 13.08 29.23 -0.12
CA GLY A 540 12.66 27.84 -0.27
C GLY A 540 11.59 27.43 0.75
N MET A 541 11.72 27.82 2.02
CA MET A 541 10.73 27.58 3.07
C MET A 541 9.39 28.27 2.73
N LYS A 542 9.41 29.52 2.28
CA LYS A 542 8.20 30.22 1.82
C LYS A 542 7.55 29.51 0.64
N ALA A 543 8.34 29.14 -0.36
CA ALA A 543 7.83 28.44 -1.54
C ALA A 543 7.26 27.04 -1.17
N SER A 544 7.89 26.35 -0.22
CA SER A 544 7.41 25.08 0.32
C SER A 544 6.04 25.22 0.99
N LEU A 545 5.88 26.19 1.87
CA LEU A 545 4.62 26.46 2.55
C LEU A 545 3.54 26.98 1.59
N ASP A 546 3.90 27.80 0.59
CA ASP A 546 2.96 28.21 -0.46
C ASP A 546 2.48 27.04 -1.32
N TYR A 547 3.38 26.09 -1.59
CA TYR A 547 3.04 24.85 -2.28
C TYR A 547 2.11 23.99 -1.43
N GLU A 548 2.44 23.82 -0.16
CA GLU A 548 1.66 23.00 0.79
C GLU A 548 0.24 23.57 0.97
N GLU A 549 0.10 24.88 1.16
CA GLU A 549 -1.21 25.54 1.25
C GLU A 549 -2.06 25.26 0.01
N ASN A 550 -1.51 25.49 -1.16
CA ASN A 550 -2.24 25.31 -2.42
C ASN A 550 -2.56 23.81 -2.68
N LEU A 551 -1.64 22.92 -2.36
CA LEU A 551 -1.87 21.47 -2.46
C LEU A 551 -3.01 21.05 -1.52
N PHE A 552 -2.92 21.41 -0.23
CA PHE A 552 -3.90 20.98 0.75
C PHE A 552 -5.27 21.61 0.53
N GLU A 553 -5.34 22.84 0.03
CA GLU A 553 -6.60 23.45 -0.41
C GLU A 553 -7.23 22.63 -1.55
N THR A 554 -6.45 22.23 -2.55
CA THR A 554 -6.93 21.40 -3.66
C THR A 554 -7.40 20.03 -3.17
N LEU A 555 -6.64 19.40 -2.27
CA LEU A 555 -6.99 18.11 -1.70
C LEU A 555 -8.19 18.19 -0.73
N ALA A 556 -8.35 19.30 0.01
CA ALA A 556 -9.51 19.52 0.87
C ALA A 556 -10.82 19.63 0.05
N TYR A 557 -10.80 20.38 -1.06
CA TYR A 557 -11.95 20.42 -1.96
C TYR A 557 -12.20 19.08 -2.66
N HIS A 558 -11.16 18.33 -3.01
CA HIS A 558 -11.33 16.98 -3.55
C HIS A 558 -11.95 16.03 -2.53
N LYS A 559 -11.49 16.07 -1.28
CA LYS A 559 -12.05 15.31 -0.16
C LYS A 559 -13.53 15.65 0.05
N LYS A 560 -13.86 16.95 0.13
CA LYS A 560 -15.22 17.46 0.23
C LYS A 560 -16.12 16.92 -0.89
N PHE A 561 -15.71 17.11 -2.14
CA PHE A 561 -16.45 16.60 -3.30
C PHE A 561 -16.74 15.11 -3.20
N LEU A 562 -15.74 14.30 -2.86
CA LEU A 562 -15.90 12.85 -2.83
C LEU A 562 -16.83 12.38 -1.69
N LEU A 563 -16.65 12.93 -0.50
CA LEU A 563 -17.48 12.54 0.65
C LEU A 563 -18.94 12.97 0.47
N GLU A 564 -19.18 14.19 0.03
CA GLU A 564 -20.54 14.71 -0.25
C GLU A 564 -21.19 13.95 -1.44
N TYR A 565 -20.42 13.56 -2.46
CA TYR A 565 -20.92 12.74 -3.56
C TYR A 565 -21.38 11.37 -3.08
N TYR A 566 -20.59 10.68 -2.24
CA TYR A 566 -20.99 9.38 -1.69
C TYR A 566 -22.12 9.50 -0.67
N GLU A 567 -22.19 10.60 0.09
CA GLU A 567 -23.32 10.89 0.96
C GLU A 567 -24.61 11.09 0.17
N TRP A 568 -24.55 11.84 -0.93
CA TRP A 568 -25.69 11.96 -1.83
C TRP A 568 -26.10 10.61 -2.43
N LEU A 569 -25.18 9.76 -2.81
CA LEU A 569 -25.50 8.41 -3.29
C LEU A 569 -26.20 7.56 -2.21
N ASP A 570 -25.81 7.70 -0.96
CA ASP A 570 -26.35 6.94 0.18
C ASP A 570 -27.74 7.47 0.60
N LEU A 571 -27.87 8.77 0.79
CA LEU A 571 -29.02 9.40 1.39
C LEU A 571 -29.97 10.08 0.38
N GLY A 572 -29.47 10.42 -0.80
CA GLY A 572 -30.21 11.15 -1.82
C GLY A 572 -30.48 12.62 -1.41
N GLY A 573 -31.39 13.27 -2.11
CA GLY A 573 -31.79 14.66 -1.83
C GLY A 573 -31.28 15.65 -2.87
N LYS A 574 -32.04 16.75 -3.06
CA LYS A 574 -31.65 17.78 -4.02
C LYS A 574 -30.55 18.70 -3.48
N ASP A 575 -30.63 18.98 -2.17
CA ASP A 575 -29.67 19.85 -1.51
C ASP A 575 -28.26 19.20 -1.52
N ARG A 576 -28.15 17.93 -1.09
CA ARG A 576 -26.91 17.15 -1.18
C ARG A 576 -26.36 17.03 -2.60
N LYS A 577 -27.26 16.94 -3.59
CA LYS A 577 -26.83 16.97 -4.98
C LYS A 577 -26.15 18.27 -5.33
N ALA A 578 -26.72 19.40 -4.94
CA ALA A 578 -26.15 20.71 -5.18
C ALA A 578 -24.83 20.94 -4.41
N GLU A 579 -24.73 20.39 -3.20
CA GLU A 579 -23.51 20.46 -2.36
C GLU A 579 -22.32 19.79 -3.08
N TRP A 580 -22.43 18.52 -3.47
CA TRP A 580 -21.33 17.85 -4.13
C TRP A 580 -21.01 18.40 -5.54
N GLU A 581 -22.02 18.90 -6.27
CA GLU A 581 -21.81 19.57 -7.55
C GLU A 581 -21.00 20.86 -7.37
N ASN A 582 -21.34 21.66 -6.36
CA ASN A 582 -20.56 22.85 -5.98
C ASN A 582 -19.14 22.49 -5.54
N ALA A 583 -19.00 21.46 -4.68
CA ALA A 583 -17.70 21.00 -4.22
C ALA A 583 -16.81 20.49 -5.39
N LEU A 584 -17.41 19.85 -6.40
CA LEU A 584 -16.70 19.45 -7.61
C LEU A 584 -16.19 20.67 -8.39
N ASP A 585 -17.01 21.73 -8.52
CA ASP A 585 -16.61 22.96 -9.20
C ASP A 585 -15.49 23.69 -8.42
N GLU A 586 -15.56 23.74 -7.09
CA GLU A 586 -14.50 24.25 -6.20
C GLU A 586 -13.20 23.47 -6.38
N TYR A 587 -13.26 22.13 -6.39
CA TYR A 587 -12.11 21.28 -6.65
C TYR A 587 -11.48 21.54 -8.02
N GLN A 588 -12.29 21.64 -9.09
CA GLN A 588 -11.77 21.89 -10.43
C GLN A 588 -11.08 23.28 -10.52
N ALA A 589 -11.63 24.28 -9.85
CA ALA A 589 -11.01 25.61 -9.78
C ALA A 589 -9.67 25.57 -9.04
N ALA A 590 -9.61 24.95 -7.85
CA ALA A 590 -8.38 24.81 -7.07
C ALA A 590 -7.32 24.00 -7.82
N LYS A 591 -7.71 22.88 -8.45
CA LYS A 591 -6.82 22.08 -9.29
C LYS A 591 -6.23 22.88 -10.45
N SER A 592 -7.04 23.71 -11.09
CA SER A 592 -6.56 24.54 -12.21
C SER A 592 -5.46 25.50 -11.75
N VAL A 593 -5.61 26.12 -10.59
CA VAL A 593 -4.58 26.98 -9.98
C VAL A 593 -3.32 26.17 -9.64
N HIS A 594 -3.47 24.96 -9.07
CA HIS A 594 -2.35 24.08 -8.78
C HIS A 594 -1.56 23.71 -10.03
N MET A 595 -2.26 23.29 -11.08
CA MET A 595 -1.62 22.91 -12.35
C MET A 595 -0.95 24.09 -13.06
N GLU A 596 -1.53 25.28 -13.00
CA GLU A 596 -0.93 26.50 -13.55
C GLU A 596 0.40 26.83 -12.86
N LYS A 597 0.41 26.78 -11.51
CA LYS A 597 1.60 27.11 -10.71
C LYS A 597 2.68 26.01 -10.79
N TYR A 598 2.31 24.76 -10.75
CA TYR A 598 3.21 23.65 -10.46
C TYR A 598 3.33 22.59 -11.56
N GLY A 599 2.49 22.62 -12.59
CA GLY A 599 2.45 21.61 -13.66
C GLY A 599 3.77 21.39 -14.41
N ASN A 600 4.65 22.39 -14.43
CA ASN A 600 5.98 22.32 -15.05
C ASN A 600 7.13 22.62 -14.07
N ASN A 601 6.83 22.68 -12.77
CA ASN A 601 7.82 23.04 -11.76
C ASN A 601 8.58 21.79 -11.31
N LEU A 602 9.90 21.75 -11.51
CA LEU A 602 10.74 20.61 -11.12
C LEU A 602 11.04 20.58 -9.62
N SER A 603 11.01 21.72 -8.95
CA SER A 603 11.29 21.79 -7.50
C SER A 603 10.04 21.53 -6.65
N PHE A 604 8.88 21.89 -7.17
CA PHE A 604 7.58 21.70 -6.52
C PHE A 604 6.61 21.12 -7.58
N PRO A 605 6.70 19.82 -7.87
CA PRO A 605 5.93 19.23 -8.95
C PRO A 605 4.44 19.08 -8.56
N ALA A 606 3.57 19.32 -9.55
CA ALA A 606 2.14 19.12 -9.34
C ALA A 606 1.83 17.64 -9.07
N TYR A 607 0.78 17.42 -8.28
CA TYR A 607 0.18 16.09 -8.12
C TYR A 607 -0.43 15.60 -9.43
N ASN A 608 -0.53 14.30 -9.59
CA ASN A 608 -1.30 13.67 -10.65
C ASN A 608 -2.77 13.58 -10.26
N PHE A 609 -3.62 14.28 -11.00
CA PHE A 609 -5.06 14.29 -10.77
C PHE A 609 -5.84 13.40 -11.76
N GLU A 610 -5.17 12.51 -12.50
CA GLU A 610 -5.81 11.69 -13.54
C GLU A 610 -6.94 10.82 -12.96
N MET A 611 -6.69 10.19 -11.82
CA MET A 611 -7.71 9.38 -11.15
C MET A 611 -8.84 10.22 -10.58
N ALA A 612 -8.54 11.40 -10.04
CA ALA A 612 -9.55 12.35 -9.58
C ALA A 612 -10.44 12.84 -10.73
N ASP A 613 -9.86 13.11 -11.88
CA ASP A 613 -10.61 13.49 -13.09
C ASP A 613 -11.51 12.36 -13.58
N THR A 614 -11.03 11.11 -13.52
CA THR A 614 -11.83 9.93 -13.82
C THR A 614 -13.01 9.83 -12.85
N GLY A 615 -12.80 10.02 -11.56
CA GLY A 615 -13.85 10.06 -10.54
C GLY A 615 -14.88 11.17 -10.78
N ALA A 616 -14.43 12.35 -11.15
CA ALA A 616 -15.30 13.47 -11.48
C ALA A 616 -16.19 13.19 -12.71
N ILE A 617 -15.65 12.55 -13.74
CA ILE A 617 -16.41 12.13 -14.92
C ILE A 617 -17.45 11.07 -14.53
N GLN A 618 -17.09 10.12 -13.70
CA GLN A 618 -18.01 9.08 -13.22
C GLN A 618 -19.14 9.67 -12.39
N ALA A 619 -18.85 10.61 -11.48
CA ALA A 619 -19.86 11.29 -10.68
C ALA A 619 -20.90 11.99 -11.56
N LYS A 620 -20.46 12.76 -12.57
CA LYS A 620 -21.36 13.43 -13.54
C LYS A 620 -22.21 12.45 -14.34
N ARG A 621 -21.68 11.28 -14.69
CA ARG A 621 -22.43 10.24 -15.41
C ARG A 621 -23.42 9.50 -14.54
N THR A 622 -23.16 9.41 -13.24
CA THR A 622 -24.02 8.66 -12.31
C THR A 622 -25.42 9.24 -12.23
N ASP A 623 -25.59 10.55 -12.29
CA ASP A 623 -26.92 11.18 -12.25
C ASP A 623 -27.84 10.66 -13.37
N VAL A 624 -27.35 10.59 -14.60
CA VAL A 624 -28.11 10.02 -15.73
C VAL A 624 -28.37 8.53 -15.50
N ALA A 625 -27.40 7.79 -14.99
CA ALA A 625 -27.53 6.37 -14.72
C ALA A 625 -28.53 6.09 -13.57
N VAL A 626 -28.62 6.95 -12.53
CA VAL A 626 -29.62 6.85 -11.45
C VAL A 626 -31.04 6.93 -12.04
N TRP A 627 -31.31 7.89 -12.90
CA TRP A 627 -32.63 8.01 -13.54
C TRP A 627 -32.95 6.84 -14.44
N ALA A 628 -32.01 6.40 -15.27
CA ALA A 628 -32.18 5.23 -16.14
C ALA A 628 -32.49 3.97 -15.33
N ALA A 629 -31.80 3.77 -14.21
CA ALA A 629 -32.01 2.64 -13.33
C ALA A 629 -33.37 2.65 -12.61
N ARG A 630 -33.78 3.82 -12.11
CA ARG A 630 -35.13 3.98 -11.51
C ARG A 630 -36.22 3.69 -12.54
N ALA A 631 -36.08 4.18 -13.77
CA ALA A 631 -36.99 3.85 -14.86
C ALA A 631 -37.01 2.34 -15.15
N LEU A 632 -35.83 1.71 -15.22
CA LEU A 632 -35.71 0.27 -15.43
C LEU A 632 -36.33 -0.54 -14.30
N LEU A 633 -36.19 -0.13 -13.04
CA LEU A 633 -36.83 -0.75 -11.87
C LEU A 633 -38.34 -0.71 -11.98
N VAL A 634 -38.92 0.45 -12.36
CA VAL A 634 -40.37 0.58 -12.59
C VAL A 634 -40.84 -0.38 -13.69
N VAL A 635 -40.09 -0.43 -14.83
CA VAL A 635 -40.40 -1.36 -15.94
C VAL A 635 -40.32 -2.81 -15.47
N LEU A 636 -39.30 -3.17 -14.67
CA LEU A 636 -39.14 -4.49 -14.09
C LEU A 636 -40.28 -4.89 -13.17
N ILE A 637 -40.72 -3.98 -12.28
CA ILE A 637 -41.86 -4.21 -11.37
C ILE A 637 -43.12 -4.44 -12.18
N LEU A 638 -43.41 -3.58 -13.16
CA LEU A 638 -44.58 -3.71 -14.04
C LEU A 638 -44.53 -5.02 -14.86
N PHE A 639 -43.34 -5.42 -15.32
CA PHE A 639 -43.19 -6.66 -16.07
C PHE A 639 -43.42 -7.89 -15.17
N ILE A 640 -42.87 -7.91 -13.97
CA ILE A 640 -43.09 -8.98 -12.97
C ILE A 640 -44.58 -9.06 -12.61
N ALA A 641 -45.20 -7.92 -12.35
CA ALA A 641 -46.64 -7.84 -12.11
C ALA A 641 -47.46 -8.43 -13.27
N ARG A 642 -47.07 -8.14 -14.52
CA ARG A 642 -47.74 -8.71 -15.71
C ARG A 642 -47.52 -10.23 -15.84
N VAL A 643 -46.31 -10.74 -15.56
CA VAL A 643 -46.03 -12.18 -15.56
C VAL A 643 -46.84 -12.92 -14.51
N LEU A 644 -47.00 -12.35 -13.32
CA LEU A 644 -47.81 -12.92 -12.24
C LEU A 644 -49.32 -12.89 -12.52
N LEU A 645 -49.79 -12.01 -13.44
CA LEU A 645 -51.22 -11.89 -13.84
C LEU A 645 -51.59 -12.91 -14.91
N ILE A 646 -50.66 -13.47 -15.66
CA ILE A 646 -50.99 -14.45 -16.71
C ILE A 646 -51.60 -15.68 -16.01
N ARG A 647 -52.80 -16.10 -16.47
CA ARG A 647 -53.52 -17.26 -15.94
C ARG A 647 -52.66 -18.51 -16.06
N SER A 648 -52.19 -19.03 -14.91
CA SER A 648 -51.53 -20.36 -14.81
C SER A 648 -52.42 -21.22 -13.93
N GLU A 649 -52.65 -22.48 -14.34
CA GLU A 649 -53.35 -23.46 -13.53
C GLU A 649 -52.68 -23.79 -12.20
N SER A 650 -51.40 -23.40 -12.02
CA SER A 650 -50.61 -23.56 -10.79
C SER A 650 -50.25 -22.19 -10.21
N LYS A 651 -51.22 -21.53 -9.60
CA LYS A 651 -51.06 -20.16 -9.08
C LYS A 651 -50.10 -20.03 -7.86
N SER A 652 -49.91 -21.10 -7.07
CA SER A 652 -49.10 -21.05 -5.84
C SER A 652 -47.61 -21.26 -6.13
N GLY A 653 -47.23 -22.04 -7.15
CA GLY A 653 -45.84 -22.38 -7.46
C GLY A 653 -44.99 -21.20 -7.99
N ILE A 654 -45.56 -20.15 -8.51
CA ILE A 654 -44.87 -18.97 -9.06
C ILE A 654 -44.83 -17.80 -8.07
N LYS A 655 -45.82 -17.72 -7.16
CA LYS A 655 -45.93 -16.59 -6.25
C LYS A 655 -44.80 -16.52 -5.22
N ILE A 656 -44.42 -17.65 -4.62
CA ILE A 656 -43.37 -17.73 -3.62
C ILE A 656 -41.99 -17.40 -4.17
N PRO A 657 -41.53 -17.99 -5.29
CA PRO A 657 -40.28 -17.60 -5.89
C PRO A 657 -40.23 -16.15 -6.35
N ALA A 658 -41.36 -15.62 -6.87
CA ALA A 658 -41.43 -14.20 -7.26
C ALA A 658 -41.33 -13.29 -6.03
N PHE A 659 -41.98 -13.62 -4.95
CA PHE A 659 -41.86 -12.89 -3.69
C PHE A 659 -40.43 -12.92 -3.17
N LEU A 660 -39.81 -14.10 -3.07
CA LEU A 660 -38.45 -14.27 -2.60
C LEU A 660 -37.43 -13.52 -3.45
N SER A 661 -37.59 -13.53 -4.77
CA SER A 661 -36.68 -12.80 -5.69
C SER A 661 -36.81 -11.27 -5.50
N ILE A 662 -38.04 -10.74 -5.38
CA ILE A 662 -38.29 -9.31 -5.15
C ILE A 662 -37.78 -8.89 -3.76
N PHE A 663 -38.01 -9.73 -2.75
CA PHE A 663 -37.57 -9.51 -1.38
C PHE A 663 -36.02 -9.49 -1.32
N THR A 664 -35.35 -10.48 -1.94
CA THR A 664 -33.90 -10.52 -1.99
C THR A 664 -33.33 -9.32 -2.72
N PHE A 665 -33.96 -8.90 -3.83
CA PHE A 665 -33.58 -7.70 -4.54
C PHE A 665 -33.68 -6.45 -3.65
N GLY A 666 -34.77 -6.28 -2.92
CA GLY A 666 -34.94 -5.16 -1.98
C GLY A 666 -33.91 -5.17 -0.85
N MET A 667 -33.62 -6.35 -0.31
CA MET A 667 -32.55 -6.50 0.69
C MET A 667 -31.18 -6.08 0.15
N LEU A 668 -30.81 -6.54 -1.03
CA LEU A 668 -29.50 -6.25 -1.62
C LEU A 668 -29.40 -4.78 -2.03
N GLU A 669 -30.49 -4.17 -2.52
CA GLU A 669 -30.55 -2.74 -2.76
C GLU A 669 -30.30 -1.91 -1.50
N ALA A 670 -30.90 -2.31 -0.38
CA ALA A 670 -30.72 -1.65 0.91
C ALA A 670 -29.29 -1.89 1.46
N PHE A 671 -28.68 -3.05 1.20
CA PHE A 671 -27.30 -3.34 1.58
C PHE A 671 -26.28 -2.48 0.86
N THR A 672 -26.52 -2.19 -0.41
CA THR A 672 -25.63 -1.33 -1.19
C THR A 672 -25.75 0.13 -0.81
N SER A 673 -26.84 0.55 -0.11
CA SER A 673 -27.21 1.91 0.31
C SER A 673 -27.17 2.96 -0.79
N PHE A 674 -26.86 2.54 -2.00
CA PHE A 674 -26.78 3.44 -3.12
C PHE A 674 -27.99 3.25 -3.97
N GLY A 675 -29.06 3.57 -3.90
CA GLY A 675 -30.08 3.45 -4.94
C GLY A 675 -29.47 3.18 -6.31
N ALA A 676 -28.65 2.17 -6.38
CA ALA A 676 -27.50 2.09 -7.27
C ALA A 676 -27.96 1.79 -8.67
N PRO A 677 -27.79 2.72 -9.60
CA PRO A 677 -28.14 2.52 -10.99
C PRO A 677 -27.45 1.30 -11.59
N LEU A 678 -26.20 1.10 -11.22
CA LEU A 678 -25.41 -0.04 -11.71
C LEU A 678 -25.92 -1.36 -11.14
N PHE A 679 -26.34 -1.38 -9.86
CA PHE A 679 -26.96 -2.53 -9.23
C PHE A 679 -28.28 -2.92 -9.92
N VAL A 680 -29.14 -1.95 -10.22
CA VAL A 680 -30.40 -2.20 -10.94
C VAL A 680 -30.14 -2.68 -12.35
N LEU A 681 -29.13 -2.13 -13.05
CA LEU A 681 -28.76 -2.59 -14.41
C LEU A 681 -28.17 -4.00 -14.39
N THR A 682 -27.25 -4.29 -13.46
CA THR A 682 -26.55 -5.57 -13.43
C THR A 682 -27.35 -6.68 -12.77
N THR A 683 -28.30 -6.36 -11.91
CA THR A 683 -29.18 -7.33 -11.24
C THR A 683 -30.57 -7.35 -11.83
N GLY A 684 -31.15 -6.19 -12.14
CA GLY A 684 -32.47 -6.05 -12.71
C GLY A 684 -32.58 -6.71 -14.10
N VAL A 685 -31.57 -6.55 -14.96
CA VAL A 685 -31.57 -7.19 -16.28
C VAL A 685 -31.51 -8.72 -16.18
N PRO A 686 -30.60 -9.35 -15.40
CA PRO A 686 -30.63 -10.79 -15.18
C PRO A 686 -31.96 -11.30 -14.58
N VAL A 687 -32.53 -10.59 -13.60
CA VAL A 687 -33.84 -10.94 -13.01
C VAL A 687 -34.96 -10.83 -14.04
N LEU A 688 -34.96 -9.80 -14.88
CA LEU A 688 -35.91 -9.65 -15.97
C LEU A 688 -35.79 -10.80 -16.98
N LEU A 689 -34.57 -11.16 -17.36
CA LEU A 689 -34.29 -12.28 -18.25
C LEU A 689 -34.72 -13.62 -17.63
N TYR A 690 -34.49 -13.81 -16.33
CA TYR A 690 -34.95 -14.97 -15.57
C TYR A 690 -36.46 -15.15 -15.64
N PHE A 691 -37.23 -14.10 -15.33
CA PHE A 691 -38.71 -14.16 -15.40
C PHE A 691 -39.22 -14.27 -16.82
N THR A 692 -38.54 -13.65 -17.79
CA THR A 692 -38.86 -13.83 -19.23
C THR A 692 -38.69 -15.27 -19.64
N GLY A 693 -37.61 -15.89 -19.21
CA GLY A 693 -37.34 -17.27 -19.47
C GLY A 693 -38.29 -18.25 -18.84
N LEU A 694 -38.63 -17.98 -17.59
CA LEU A 694 -39.67 -18.72 -16.86
C LEU A 694 -41.00 -18.70 -17.63
N ARG A 695 -41.39 -17.54 -18.20
CA ARG A 695 -42.56 -17.40 -19.03
C ARG A 695 -42.47 -18.31 -20.30
N PHE A 696 -41.35 -18.29 -20.98
CA PHE A 696 -41.12 -19.15 -22.15
C PHE A 696 -41.14 -20.65 -21.80
N LEU A 697 -40.56 -21.03 -20.66
CA LEU A 697 -40.59 -22.43 -20.19
C LEU A 697 -42.01 -22.91 -19.87
N VAL A 698 -42.79 -22.04 -19.22
CA VAL A 698 -44.15 -22.38 -18.74
C VAL A 698 -45.21 -22.33 -19.88
N PHE A 699 -45.03 -21.45 -20.88
CA PHE A 699 -46.09 -21.13 -21.82
C PHE A 699 -45.77 -21.47 -23.30
N SER A 700 -44.49 -21.68 -23.70
CA SER A 700 -44.14 -21.83 -25.10
C SER A 700 -43.82 -23.28 -25.58
N GLY A 701 -43.76 -24.21 -24.66
CA GLY A 701 -43.40 -25.59 -25.02
C GLY A 701 -41.99 -25.76 -25.63
N SER A 702 -41.25 -24.66 -25.83
CA SER A 702 -39.92 -24.67 -26.45
C SER A 702 -38.85 -25.01 -25.44
N ARG A 703 -38.25 -26.20 -25.55
CA ARG A 703 -37.30 -26.77 -24.62
C ARG A 703 -35.90 -26.11 -24.63
N ARG A 704 -35.47 -25.54 -25.77
CA ARG A 704 -34.10 -24.93 -25.89
C ARG A 704 -33.95 -23.62 -25.17
N SER A 705 -34.94 -22.75 -25.21
CA SER A 705 -34.97 -21.47 -24.49
C SER A 705 -35.03 -21.67 -22.96
N GLY A 706 -35.66 -22.73 -22.47
CA GLY A 706 -35.74 -23.04 -21.06
C GLY A 706 -34.40 -23.42 -20.42
N TYR A 707 -33.56 -24.12 -21.12
CA TYR A 707 -32.22 -24.47 -20.62
C TYR A 707 -31.25 -23.28 -20.61
N ALA A 708 -31.29 -22.43 -21.61
CA ALA A 708 -30.48 -21.19 -21.61
C ALA A 708 -30.83 -20.29 -20.44
N LEU A 709 -32.10 -20.30 -20.04
CA LEU A 709 -32.66 -19.44 -19.00
C LEU A 709 -32.50 -20.00 -17.58
N SER A 710 -32.16 -21.29 -17.43
CA SER A 710 -31.77 -21.87 -16.13
C SER A 710 -30.42 -21.34 -15.62
N LEU A 711 -29.63 -20.71 -16.49
CA LEU A 711 -28.39 -20.01 -16.11
C LEU A 711 -28.64 -18.62 -15.48
N ILE A 712 -29.85 -18.09 -15.60
CA ILE A 712 -30.16 -16.72 -15.16
C ILE A 712 -29.98 -16.50 -13.66
N PRO A 713 -30.33 -17.45 -12.73
CA PRO A 713 -29.99 -17.26 -11.31
C PRO A 713 -28.49 -17.14 -11.05
N VAL A 714 -27.67 -17.88 -11.82
CA VAL A 714 -26.21 -17.77 -11.73
C VAL A 714 -25.75 -16.39 -12.20
N LEU A 715 -26.30 -15.95 -13.34
CA LEU A 715 -26.01 -14.62 -13.88
C LEU A 715 -26.54 -13.51 -12.96
N ALA A 716 -27.68 -13.71 -12.31
CA ALA A 716 -28.20 -12.78 -11.32
C ALA A 716 -27.27 -12.68 -10.09
N LEU A 717 -26.81 -13.80 -9.54
CA LEU A 717 -25.86 -13.81 -8.43
C LEU A 717 -24.52 -13.17 -8.80
N MET A 718 -23.98 -13.51 -9.98
CA MET A 718 -22.79 -12.83 -10.51
C MET A 718 -23.03 -11.32 -10.70
N GLY A 719 -24.20 -10.93 -11.20
CA GLY A 719 -24.59 -9.53 -11.34
C GLY A 719 -24.64 -8.79 -9.99
N ILE A 720 -25.13 -9.44 -8.96
CA ILE A 720 -25.17 -8.90 -7.59
C ILE A 720 -23.74 -8.65 -7.07
N VAL A 721 -22.86 -9.67 -7.18
CA VAL A 721 -21.46 -9.56 -6.74
C VAL A 721 -20.74 -8.46 -7.52
N LEU A 722 -20.87 -8.46 -8.87
CA LEU A 722 -20.28 -7.44 -9.73
C LEU A 722 -20.83 -6.04 -9.41
N SER A 723 -22.11 -5.92 -9.08
CA SER A 723 -22.71 -4.63 -8.67
C SER A 723 -22.12 -4.12 -7.37
N VAL A 724 -22.07 -4.96 -6.34
CA VAL A 724 -21.48 -4.57 -5.05
C VAL A 724 -20.02 -4.15 -5.27
N VAL A 725 -19.25 -4.94 -6.01
CA VAL A 725 -17.85 -4.62 -6.34
C VAL A 725 -17.75 -3.33 -7.16
N SER A 726 -18.65 -3.10 -8.13
CA SER A 726 -18.60 -1.90 -9.00
C SER A 726 -19.01 -0.63 -8.28
N VAL A 727 -19.95 -0.70 -7.34
CA VAL A 727 -20.51 0.45 -6.65
C VAL A 727 -19.75 0.79 -5.39
N ARG A 728 -19.40 -0.21 -4.60
CA ARG A 728 -18.67 -0.05 -3.33
C ARG A 728 -17.19 -0.33 -3.47
N GLY A 729 -16.76 -0.88 -4.60
CA GLY A 729 -15.42 -1.36 -4.86
C GLY A 729 -15.11 -2.70 -4.20
N PRO A 730 -14.07 -3.36 -4.71
CA PRO A 730 -13.63 -4.65 -4.19
C PRO A 730 -13.20 -4.58 -2.72
N TYR A 731 -12.49 -3.53 -2.31
CA TYR A 731 -12.03 -3.38 -0.93
C TYR A 731 -13.17 -3.27 0.07
N TYR A 732 -14.24 -2.50 -0.22
CA TYR A 732 -15.43 -2.45 0.63
C TYR A 732 -16.08 -3.82 0.79
N PHE A 733 -16.25 -4.55 -0.32
CA PHE A 733 -16.85 -5.88 -0.32
C PHE A 733 -16.02 -6.85 0.52
N TRP A 734 -14.73 -6.90 0.32
CA TRP A 734 -13.80 -7.77 1.04
C TRP A 734 -13.68 -7.39 2.50
N TYR A 735 -13.51 -6.13 2.79
CA TYR A 735 -13.51 -5.61 4.15
C TYR A 735 -14.72 -6.09 4.95
N ASN A 736 -15.93 -5.95 4.41
CA ASN A 736 -17.14 -6.39 5.09
C ASN A 736 -17.24 -7.91 5.20
N ILE A 737 -16.73 -8.68 4.25
CA ILE A 737 -16.66 -10.14 4.38
C ILE A 737 -15.75 -10.54 5.53
N TRP A 738 -14.58 -9.92 5.68
CA TRP A 738 -13.61 -10.28 6.72
C TRP A 738 -13.97 -9.74 8.10
N THR A 739 -14.44 -8.51 8.18
CA THR A 739 -14.63 -7.82 9.47
C THR A 739 -16.05 -7.98 10.03
N SER A 740 -17.06 -8.25 9.20
CA SER A 740 -18.46 -8.25 9.60
C SER A 740 -19.13 -9.62 9.48
N GLY A 741 -19.29 -10.30 10.61
CA GLY A 741 -20.09 -11.53 10.68
C GLY A 741 -21.54 -11.34 10.20
N GLY A 742 -22.14 -10.18 10.47
CA GLY A 742 -23.46 -9.81 9.99
C GLY A 742 -23.54 -9.68 8.46
N PHE A 743 -22.54 -9.09 7.82
CA PHE A 743 -22.47 -8.97 6.36
C PHE A 743 -22.35 -10.36 5.73
N ARG A 744 -21.46 -11.23 6.25
CA ARG A 744 -21.34 -12.64 5.81
C ARG A 744 -22.65 -13.39 5.92
N LEU A 745 -23.33 -13.25 7.05
CA LEU A 745 -24.62 -13.92 7.27
C LEU A 745 -25.68 -13.42 6.30
N ALA A 746 -25.77 -12.12 6.07
CA ALA A 746 -26.73 -11.52 5.14
C ALA A 746 -26.45 -11.93 3.69
N LEU A 747 -25.18 -11.95 3.26
CA LEU A 747 -24.78 -12.42 1.94
C LEU A 747 -25.11 -13.90 1.76
N ALA A 748 -24.77 -14.73 2.75
CA ALA A 748 -25.11 -16.17 2.75
C ALA A 748 -26.62 -16.42 2.74
N ALA A 749 -27.38 -15.68 3.53
CA ALA A 749 -28.85 -15.78 3.56
C ALA A 749 -29.45 -15.38 2.21
N SER A 750 -28.99 -14.26 1.61
CA SER A 750 -29.47 -13.79 0.30
C SER A 750 -29.17 -14.82 -0.79
N ALA A 751 -27.97 -15.39 -0.79
CA ALA A 751 -27.58 -16.45 -1.71
C ALA A 751 -28.42 -17.73 -1.50
N ALA A 752 -28.67 -18.12 -0.24
CA ALA A 752 -29.52 -19.26 0.07
C ALA A 752 -30.95 -19.07 -0.39
N PHE A 753 -31.54 -17.86 -0.22
CA PHE A 753 -32.89 -17.56 -0.72
C PHE A 753 -32.97 -17.62 -2.25
N LEU A 754 -31.96 -17.11 -2.96
CA LEU A 754 -31.89 -17.21 -4.43
C LEU A 754 -31.79 -18.66 -4.89
N LEU A 755 -30.94 -19.44 -4.23
CA LEU A 755 -30.77 -20.87 -4.50
C LEU A 755 -32.05 -21.66 -4.21
N LEU A 756 -32.68 -21.45 -3.06
CA LEU A 756 -33.92 -22.14 -2.69
C LEU A 756 -35.05 -21.79 -3.63
N SER A 757 -35.20 -20.53 -4.07
CA SER A 757 -36.19 -20.14 -5.05
C SER A 757 -35.93 -20.77 -6.40
N HIS A 758 -34.66 -20.89 -6.81
CA HIS A 758 -34.26 -21.58 -8.04
C HIS A 758 -34.56 -23.08 -7.94
N PHE A 759 -34.17 -23.76 -6.87
CA PHE A 759 -34.45 -25.18 -6.65
C PHE A 759 -35.95 -25.48 -6.66
N TYR A 760 -36.74 -24.64 -5.96
CA TYR A 760 -38.17 -24.81 -5.92
C TYR A 760 -38.83 -24.64 -7.29
N LEU A 761 -38.39 -23.65 -8.08
CA LEU A 761 -38.84 -23.45 -9.46
C LEU A 761 -38.50 -24.61 -10.38
N VAL A 762 -37.28 -25.10 -10.31
CA VAL A 762 -36.84 -26.24 -11.15
C VAL A 762 -37.58 -27.52 -10.73
N TYR A 763 -37.82 -27.72 -9.44
CA TYR A 763 -38.59 -28.84 -8.92
C TYR A 763 -40.05 -28.82 -9.45
N GLN A 764 -40.72 -27.64 -9.41
CA GLN A 764 -42.05 -27.46 -9.93
C GLN A 764 -42.16 -27.66 -11.44
N LEU A 765 -41.12 -27.24 -12.19
CA LEU A 765 -41.03 -27.42 -13.63
C LEU A 765 -40.69 -28.86 -14.02
N ALA A 766 -39.81 -29.53 -13.24
CA ALA A 766 -39.43 -30.92 -13.45
C ALA A 766 -40.59 -31.89 -13.22
N GLY A 767 -41.45 -31.66 -12.23
CA GLY A 767 -42.63 -32.50 -11.97
C GLY A 767 -43.63 -32.59 -13.12
N ARG A 768 -43.61 -31.62 -14.02
CA ARG A 768 -44.55 -31.57 -15.20
C ARG A 768 -43.94 -32.12 -16.48
N THR A 769 -42.58 -32.16 -16.65
CA THR A 769 -41.89 -32.53 -17.89
C THR A 769 -41.17 -33.88 -17.83
N LEU A 770 -41.12 -34.54 -16.67
CA LEU A 770 -40.27 -35.71 -16.41
C LEU A 770 -40.68 -37.03 -17.09
N ARG A 771 -41.78 -37.06 -17.84
CA ARG A 771 -42.15 -38.31 -18.53
C ARG A 771 -41.34 -38.68 -19.79
N ALA A 772 -40.46 -37.79 -20.30
CA ALA A 772 -39.86 -38.04 -21.59
C ALA A 772 -38.32 -37.90 -21.74
N ARG A 773 -37.55 -37.14 -20.94
CA ARG A 773 -36.07 -37.08 -21.15
C ARG A 773 -35.34 -36.61 -19.87
N ALA A 774 -35.16 -37.50 -18.91
CA ALA A 774 -34.70 -37.18 -17.56
C ALA A 774 -33.19 -36.83 -17.43
N LEU A 775 -32.32 -37.27 -18.31
CA LEU A 775 -30.85 -37.23 -18.06
C LEU A 775 -30.22 -35.86 -18.30
N THR A 776 -30.55 -35.21 -19.43
CA THR A 776 -29.90 -33.92 -19.82
C THR A 776 -30.35 -32.76 -18.95
N GLY A 777 -31.62 -32.75 -18.52
CA GLY A 777 -32.15 -31.74 -17.63
C GLY A 777 -31.55 -31.84 -16.22
N ARG A 778 -31.32 -33.09 -15.72
CA ARG A 778 -30.66 -33.32 -14.42
C ARG A 778 -29.20 -32.94 -14.47
N MET A 779 -28.47 -33.22 -15.55
CA MET A 779 -27.07 -32.84 -15.68
C MET A 779 -26.88 -31.32 -15.75
N LEU A 780 -27.68 -30.60 -16.53
CA LEU A 780 -27.64 -29.15 -16.62
C LEU A 780 -28.01 -28.47 -15.27
N PHE A 781 -28.98 -29.03 -14.56
CA PHE A 781 -29.35 -28.59 -13.22
C PHE A 781 -28.22 -28.80 -12.23
N LEU A 782 -27.60 -29.99 -12.21
CA LEU A 782 -26.47 -30.29 -11.33
C LEU A 782 -25.26 -29.38 -11.64
N THR A 783 -24.94 -29.21 -12.91
CA THR A 783 -23.84 -28.33 -13.33
C THR A 783 -24.09 -26.88 -12.97
N SER A 784 -25.30 -26.35 -13.21
CA SER A 784 -25.69 -24.98 -12.81
C SER A 784 -25.61 -24.79 -11.30
N SER A 785 -26.08 -25.78 -10.52
CA SER A 785 -26.03 -25.73 -9.07
C SER A 785 -24.61 -25.84 -8.51
N LEU A 786 -23.76 -26.67 -9.10
CA LEU A 786 -22.34 -26.79 -8.75
C LEU A 786 -21.55 -25.53 -9.10
N VAL A 787 -21.79 -24.92 -10.27
CA VAL A 787 -21.16 -23.65 -10.65
C VAL A 787 -21.58 -22.53 -9.71
N THR A 788 -22.86 -22.48 -9.31
CA THR A 788 -23.36 -21.47 -8.36
C THR A 788 -22.75 -21.69 -6.99
N LEU A 789 -22.71 -22.95 -6.50
CA LEU A 789 -22.08 -23.29 -5.23
C LEU A 789 -20.58 -22.97 -5.25
N TYR A 790 -19.89 -23.34 -6.31
CA TYR A 790 -18.47 -23.02 -6.50
C TYR A 790 -18.22 -21.53 -6.49
N SER A 791 -19.00 -20.75 -7.26
CA SER A 791 -18.89 -19.29 -7.27
C SER A 791 -19.14 -18.67 -5.89
N LEU A 792 -20.07 -19.24 -5.13
CA LEU A 792 -20.40 -18.80 -3.77
C LEU A 792 -19.29 -19.13 -2.77
N VAL A 793 -18.74 -20.35 -2.84
CA VAL A 793 -17.59 -20.81 -2.05
C VAL A 793 -16.36 -19.97 -2.43
N TYR A 794 -16.12 -19.74 -3.71
CA TYR A 794 -15.02 -18.89 -4.18
C TYR A 794 -15.12 -17.45 -3.70
N VAL A 795 -16.31 -16.85 -3.76
CA VAL A 795 -16.58 -15.49 -3.26
C VAL A 795 -16.43 -15.40 -1.74
N VAL A 796 -16.80 -16.45 -1.01
CA VAL A 796 -16.78 -16.44 0.48
C VAL A 796 -15.45 -16.90 1.06
N PHE A 797 -14.71 -17.79 0.37
CA PHE A 797 -13.53 -18.45 0.90
C PHE A 797 -12.30 -18.44 -0.02
N GLY A 798 -12.41 -18.03 -1.28
CA GLY A 798 -11.37 -18.20 -2.29
C GLY A 798 -10.52 -16.97 -2.59
N ILE A 799 -10.44 -16.01 -1.67
CA ILE A 799 -9.83 -14.70 -1.91
C ILE A 799 -8.32 -14.75 -1.85
N ASP A 800 -7.77 -15.64 -1.04
CA ASP A 800 -6.32 -15.76 -0.84
C ASP A 800 -5.55 -16.09 -2.14
N ASN A 801 -6.25 -16.54 -3.19
CA ASN A 801 -5.65 -16.92 -4.47
C ASN A 801 -5.83 -15.90 -5.61
N VAL A 802 -6.53 -14.78 -5.39
CA VAL A 802 -6.81 -13.80 -6.46
C VAL A 802 -5.85 -12.63 -6.45
N MET A 803 -5.12 -12.43 -5.36
CA MET A 803 -4.18 -11.32 -5.19
C MET A 803 -2.75 -11.77 -4.85
N GLY A 804 -2.45 -13.06 -4.99
CA GLY A 804 -1.11 -13.61 -4.84
C GLY A 804 -0.33 -13.61 -6.15
#